data_1a1f1d44e34b2dd45a915ce8eddb14d3
#
_entry.id   1a1f1d44e34b2dd45a915ce8eddb14d3
#
_cell.length_a   1.000
_cell.length_b   1.000
_cell.length_c   1.000
_cell.angle_alpha   90.00
_cell.angle_beta   90.00
_cell.angle_gamma   90.00
#
_symmetry.space_group_name_H-M   'P 1'
#
loop_
_entity.id
_entity.type
_entity.pdbx_description
1 polymer ?
#
loop_
_entity_poly.entity_id
_entity_poly.type
_entity_poly.pdbx_seq_one_letter_code
_entity_poly.pdbx_strand_id
1 'polypeptide(L)'
;MKKEQFTKKEAKELINGKLSRYFGVAPTEARKDQLYKAVVMSVRDIMLEKRQAFHLKTKAKKAKRVYYLCMEFLMGRSLKNSIYNLGLKDVYAEALKDYDVTLEDLYELEPDAGLGNGGLGRLAACFMDGLATQDYPAMGFSIRYDYGLFKQKIVEGWQTELPDVWLPGGEVWLTQRSDKIFTVKFNGYVEEKWTEHGMKTVYHDAKEIQAVAYDMMGAGYDSQAVSVLRLWKARSVQNFDMKLFSQGDYDSVMKDDNEAELISKVLYPADNHLEGKSLRLKQQYFLVSASLQNILADHKRRYGSLKLLPKMAAIHLNDTHPALAIPELMRLLVDENGMNWDEAWNITKSVCAYTNHTVLAEALETWSEDLIARRLPRIYSILKEINRRFCEDLWNRFPGQWDKISRMAIMSYNTVKMANLSVYGSHHVNGVSTLHSDIIKESIFKDFYEYTPEKFTNVTNGIAHRRWLNQSNPELCELLNDCIGEGYAKDASKLAGFKKFENDQSVLQRLNEIKMIKKQQFADFARKKQGVIIDPNTLFDVQAKRLHEYKRQLLNVLHIINDYLILKENPDTPMQPKTYIFAAKAAAGYYMAKKIIKLICFLAEDIRKNPKIAEKLNVVYMEDYNVTMSEYLMPASEISEQISLAGKEASGTGNMKFMINGALTIGTLDGANVEMCEHVGKENIYIFGLKADEVSEIWRNGYSASVYYNNEPMLRRVVEALIVGFNGESFADIANYLLTGSPIADPYMCMADYQSYVVTQQELSKLYATDKRTWNQKSLRNIAAAGYFSADRSIREYADNIWNLKPVRD
;
A
#
# COMPACT_ATOMS: atom_id res chain seq x y z
N MET A 1 -37.39 4.65 12.15
CA MET A 1 -37.38 3.42 12.95
C MET A 1 -36.17 3.47 13.86
N LYS A 2 -36.32 3.36 15.19
CA LYS A 2 -35.17 3.18 16.10
C LYS A 2 -34.45 1.90 15.64
N LYS A 3 -33.14 1.96 15.36
CA LYS A 3 -32.31 0.75 15.20
C LYS A 3 -32.53 -0.10 16.44
N GLU A 4 -33.04 -1.32 16.29
CA GLU A 4 -32.94 -2.30 17.36
C GLU A 4 -31.47 -2.42 17.71
N GLN A 5 -31.15 -2.13 18.96
CA GLN A 5 -29.76 -2.07 19.39
C GLN A 5 -29.31 -3.52 19.63
N PHE A 6 -28.35 -3.99 18.87
CA PHE A 6 -27.75 -5.31 19.03
C PHE A 6 -27.27 -5.49 20.48
N THR A 7 -27.69 -6.57 21.14
CA THR A 7 -27.56 -6.76 22.57
C THR A 7 -26.47 -7.76 22.95
N LYS A 8 -25.99 -7.69 24.22
CA LYS A 8 -25.10 -8.69 24.81
C LYS A 8 -25.62 -10.12 24.62
N LYS A 9 -26.95 -10.32 24.81
CA LYS A 9 -27.59 -11.63 24.67
C LYS A 9 -27.48 -12.17 23.26
N GLU A 10 -27.74 -11.35 22.23
CA GLU A 10 -27.62 -11.74 20.82
C GLU A 10 -26.17 -12.05 20.45
N ALA A 11 -25.20 -11.25 20.95
CA ALA A 11 -23.79 -11.54 20.75
C ALA A 11 -23.37 -12.91 21.31
N LYS A 12 -23.85 -13.23 22.55
CA LYS A 12 -23.60 -14.54 23.18
C LYS A 12 -24.24 -15.68 22.42
N GLU A 13 -25.49 -15.51 21.97
CA GLU A 13 -26.22 -16.53 21.21
C GLU A 13 -25.48 -16.85 19.89
N LEU A 14 -24.99 -15.81 19.19
CA LEU A 14 -24.17 -16.01 18.01
C LEU A 14 -22.86 -16.73 18.30
N ILE A 15 -22.10 -16.29 19.32
CA ILE A 15 -20.84 -16.91 19.72
C ILE A 15 -21.05 -18.38 20.10
N ASN A 16 -22.01 -18.66 20.99
CA ASN A 16 -22.34 -20.01 21.45
C ASN A 16 -22.79 -20.91 20.29
N GLY A 17 -23.61 -20.36 19.38
CA GLY A 17 -24.04 -21.07 18.18
C GLY A 17 -22.86 -21.45 17.27
N LYS A 18 -21.81 -20.59 17.18
CA LYS A 18 -20.58 -20.92 16.43
C LYS A 18 -19.74 -21.95 17.15
N LEU A 19 -19.55 -21.82 18.47
CA LEU A 19 -18.79 -22.80 19.27
C LEU A 19 -19.39 -24.21 19.16
N SER A 20 -20.69 -24.33 19.34
CA SER A 20 -21.35 -25.63 19.30
C SER A 20 -21.39 -26.24 17.89
N ARG A 21 -21.74 -25.46 16.86
CA ARG A 21 -21.98 -25.97 15.51
C ARG A 21 -20.70 -26.18 14.68
N TYR A 22 -19.66 -25.38 14.89
CA TYR A 22 -18.42 -25.48 14.13
C TYR A 22 -17.29 -26.18 14.87
N PHE A 23 -17.30 -26.13 16.22
CA PHE A 23 -16.22 -26.69 17.01
C PHE A 23 -16.68 -27.85 17.91
N GLY A 24 -17.99 -28.05 18.08
CA GLY A 24 -18.53 -29.13 18.92
C GLY A 24 -18.18 -28.97 20.40
N VAL A 25 -17.95 -27.73 20.88
CA VAL A 25 -17.52 -27.46 22.25
C VAL A 25 -18.54 -26.63 23.01
N ALA A 26 -18.65 -26.87 24.30
CA ALA A 26 -19.43 -26.02 25.19
C ALA A 26 -18.71 -24.67 25.44
N PRO A 27 -19.45 -23.57 25.73
CA PRO A 27 -18.85 -22.29 26.03
C PRO A 27 -17.76 -22.29 27.11
N THR A 28 -17.93 -23.11 28.13
CA THR A 28 -17.02 -23.27 29.27
C THR A 28 -15.75 -24.05 28.94
N GLU A 29 -15.75 -24.77 27.83
CA GLU A 29 -14.62 -25.60 27.38
C GLU A 29 -13.86 -24.96 26.20
N ALA A 30 -14.33 -23.80 25.73
CA ALA A 30 -13.78 -23.16 24.54
C ALA A 30 -12.39 -22.56 24.81
N ARG A 31 -11.43 -22.90 23.97
CA ARG A 31 -10.09 -22.27 23.99
C ARG A 31 -10.15 -20.87 23.35
N LYS A 32 -9.19 -20.02 23.69
CA LYS A 32 -9.10 -18.64 23.15
C LYS A 32 -9.09 -18.61 21.61
N ASP A 33 -8.43 -19.55 20.94
CA ASP A 33 -8.40 -19.64 19.47
C ASP A 33 -9.77 -20.00 18.87
N GLN A 34 -10.54 -20.84 19.54
CA GLN A 34 -11.91 -21.18 19.15
C GLN A 34 -12.86 -20.01 19.38
N LEU A 35 -12.72 -19.30 20.51
CA LEU A 35 -13.47 -18.08 20.81
C LEU A 35 -13.17 -16.99 19.77
N TYR A 36 -11.90 -16.77 19.42
CA TYR A 36 -11.52 -15.83 18.36
C TYR A 36 -12.27 -16.14 17.07
N LYS A 37 -12.21 -17.39 16.59
CA LYS A 37 -12.89 -17.80 15.37
C LYS A 37 -14.41 -17.66 15.47
N ALA A 38 -14.99 -18.01 16.60
CA ALA A 38 -16.44 -17.88 16.83
C ALA A 38 -16.89 -16.41 16.79
N VAL A 39 -16.11 -15.51 17.40
CA VAL A 39 -16.35 -14.05 17.36
C VAL A 39 -16.22 -13.53 15.92
N VAL A 40 -15.17 -13.89 15.20
CA VAL A 40 -14.99 -13.50 13.78
C VAL A 40 -16.18 -13.96 12.95
N MET A 41 -16.61 -15.22 13.10
CA MET A 41 -17.76 -15.77 12.36
C MET A 41 -19.05 -15.03 12.70
N SER A 42 -19.27 -14.66 13.98
CA SER A 42 -20.45 -13.90 14.39
C SER A 42 -20.49 -12.49 13.81
N VAL A 43 -19.35 -11.79 13.80
CA VAL A 43 -19.19 -10.47 13.17
C VAL A 43 -19.40 -10.57 11.66
N ARG A 44 -18.89 -11.63 11.05
CA ARG A 44 -19.06 -11.89 9.62
C ARG A 44 -20.53 -12.13 9.24
N ASP A 45 -21.31 -12.82 10.08
CA ASP A 45 -22.76 -13.00 9.83
C ASP A 45 -23.48 -11.65 9.79
N ILE A 46 -23.22 -10.78 10.78
CA ILE A 46 -23.77 -9.41 10.81
C ILE A 46 -23.40 -8.63 9.53
N MET A 47 -22.15 -8.75 9.08
CA MET A 47 -21.70 -8.10 7.84
C MET A 47 -22.40 -8.67 6.60
N LEU A 48 -22.66 -9.99 6.54
CA LEU A 48 -23.37 -10.63 5.44
C LEU A 48 -24.80 -10.14 5.30
N GLU A 49 -25.53 -10.04 6.43
CA GLU A 49 -26.90 -9.51 6.44
C GLU A 49 -26.92 -8.06 5.97
N LYS A 50 -26.03 -7.24 6.51
CA LYS A 50 -25.89 -5.84 6.13
C LYS A 50 -25.54 -5.69 4.65
N ARG A 51 -24.62 -6.52 4.13
CA ARG A 51 -24.26 -6.56 2.70
C ARG A 51 -25.45 -6.91 1.83
N GLN A 52 -26.25 -7.91 2.24
CA GLN A 52 -27.44 -8.31 1.48
C GLN A 52 -28.44 -7.16 1.37
N ALA A 53 -28.73 -6.48 2.47
CA ALA A 53 -29.62 -5.32 2.49
C ALA A 53 -29.12 -4.21 1.58
N PHE A 54 -27.83 -3.85 1.66
CA PHE A 54 -27.21 -2.84 0.80
C PHE A 54 -27.21 -3.25 -0.67
N HIS A 55 -26.98 -4.53 -0.97
CA HIS A 55 -27.03 -5.05 -2.33
C HIS A 55 -28.43 -4.90 -2.97
N LEU A 56 -29.47 -5.21 -2.23
CA LEU A 56 -30.87 -5.07 -2.71
C LEU A 56 -31.19 -3.59 -2.99
N LYS A 57 -30.78 -2.69 -2.08
CA LYS A 57 -30.94 -1.24 -2.26
C LYS A 57 -30.18 -0.73 -3.50
N THR A 58 -28.91 -1.13 -3.67
CA THR A 58 -28.10 -0.80 -4.86
C THR A 58 -28.75 -1.25 -6.15
N LYS A 59 -29.34 -2.47 -6.14
CA LYS A 59 -30.07 -3.02 -7.28
C LYS A 59 -31.34 -2.23 -7.59
N ALA A 60 -32.12 -1.91 -6.56
CA ALA A 60 -33.39 -1.14 -6.72
C ALA A 60 -33.13 0.26 -7.31
N LYS A 61 -32.08 0.93 -6.84
CA LYS A 61 -31.67 2.27 -7.32
C LYS A 61 -30.93 2.24 -8.68
N LYS A 62 -30.66 1.07 -9.24
CA LYS A 62 -29.81 0.90 -10.45
C LYS A 62 -28.52 1.69 -10.35
N ALA A 63 -27.87 1.66 -9.17
CA ALA A 63 -26.70 2.48 -8.89
C ALA A 63 -25.46 1.94 -9.62
N LYS A 64 -24.64 2.87 -10.15
CA LYS A 64 -23.34 2.58 -10.75
C LYS A 64 -22.41 2.00 -9.68
N ARG A 65 -21.52 1.10 -10.06
CA ARG A 65 -20.57 0.45 -9.15
C ARG A 65 -19.13 0.66 -9.62
N VAL A 66 -18.22 0.88 -8.67
CA VAL A 66 -16.79 0.86 -8.95
C VAL A 66 -16.20 -0.51 -8.65
N TYR A 67 -15.33 -0.95 -9.55
CA TYR A 67 -14.52 -2.16 -9.45
C TYR A 67 -13.04 -1.74 -9.41
N TYR A 68 -12.40 -1.97 -8.26
CA TYR A 68 -11.05 -1.52 -7.98
C TYR A 68 -10.08 -2.70 -8.11
N LEU A 69 -9.25 -2.70 -9.17
CA LEU A 69 -8.30 -3.76 -9.47
C LEU A 69 -6.92 -3.38 -8.93
N CYS A 70 -6.37 -4.18 -8.04
CA CYS A 70 -5.05 -3.97 -7.45
C CYS A 70 -4.36 -5.30 -7.17
N MET A 71 -3.05 -5.38 -7.40
CA MET A 71 -2.26 -6.58 -7.11
C MET A 71 -2.13 -6.85 -5.62
N GLU A 72 -2.32 -5.85 -4.78
CA GLU A 72 -2.17 -5.96 -3.33
C GLU A 72 -3.20 -5.16 -2.54
N PHE A 73 -3.61 -5.69 -1.40
CA PHE A 73 -4.42 -5.00 -0.39
C PHE A 73 -3.81 -5.26 0.99
N LEU A 74 -3.10 -4.28 1.54
CA LEU A 74 -2.47 -4.40 2.85
C LEU A 74 -3.51 -4.14 3.96
N MET A 75 -4.33 -5.17 4.23
CA MET A 75 -5.50 -5.07 5.11
C MET A 75 -5.14 -4.93 6.59
N GLY A 76 -4.06 -5.56 7.04
CA GLY A 76 -3.78 -5.71 8.46
C GLY A 76 -4.78 -6.64 9.14
N ARG A 77 -4.97 -6.48 10.44
CA ARG A 77 -5.99 -7.19 11.23
C ARG A 77 -7.38 -6.62 10.96
N SER A 78 -8.39 -7.48 10.88
CA SER A 78 -9.75 -7.11 10.47
C SER A 78 -10.75 -7.06 11.63
N LEU A 79 -10.53 -7.83 12.71
CA LEU A 79 -11.51 -7.96 13.80
C LEU A 79 -11.74 -6.61 14.51
N LYS A 80 -10.67 -5.95 14.94
CA LYS A 80 -10.75 -4.65 15.63
C LYS A 80 -11.44 -3.61 14.76
N ASN A 81 -11.05 -3.53 13.48
CA ASN A 81 -11.62 -2.60 12.51
C ASN A 81 -13.12 -2.86 12.26
N SER A 82 -13.51 -4.13 12.11
CA SER A 82 -14.91 -4.50 11.84
C SER A 82 -15.79 -4.21 13.04
N ILE A 83 -15.36 -4.58 14.25
CA ILE A 83 -16.09 -4.30 15.50
C ILE A 83 -16.24 -2.79 15.71
N TYR A 84 -15.18 -2.01 15.46
CA TYR A 84 -15.22 -0.55 15.57
C TYR A 84 -16.21 0.07 14.58
N ASN A 85 -16.09 -0.28 13.30
CA ASN A 85 -16.92 0.31 12.24
C ASN A 85 -18.41 -0.06 12.37
N LEU A 86 -18.70 -1.21 12.94
CA LEU A 86 -20.07 -1.67 13.20
C LEU A 86 -20.67 -1.11 14.51
N GLY A 87 -19.86 -0.44 15.35
CA GLY A 87 -20.30 0.05 16.67
C GLY A 87 -20.58 -1.06 17.67
N LEU A 88 -19.86 -2.18 17.60
CA LEU A 88 -20.10 -3.39 18.37
C LEU A 88 -19.13 -3.59 19.54
N LYS A 89 -18.19 -2.65 19.77
CA LYS A 89 -17.10 -2.81 20.74
C LYS A 89 -17.62 -3.13 22.15
N ASP A 90 -18.53 -2.32 22.67
CA ASP A 90 -19.00 -2.46 24.05
C ASP A 90 -19.82 -3.73 24.23
N VAL A 91 -20.65 -4.08 23.24
CA VAL A 91 -21.50 -5.29 23.29
C VAL A 91 -20.65 -6.56 23.31
N TYR A 92 -19.62 -6.65 22.44
CA TYR A 92 -18.73 -7.82 22.44
C TYR A 92 -17.80 -7.84 23.65
N ALA A 93 -17.31 -6.68 24.11
CA ALA A 93 -16.53 -6.60 25.35
C ALA A 93 -17.31 -7.13 26.56
N GLU A 94 -18.59 -6.71 26.69
CA GLU A 94 -19.46 -7.21 27.75
C GLU A 94 -19.82 -8.71 27.60
N ALA A 95 -20.02 -9.19 26.38
CA ALA A 95 -20.28 -10.59 26.12
C ALA A 95 -19.08 -11.49 26.46
N LEU A 96 -17.86 -11.04 26.17
CA LEU A 96 -16.62 -11.80 26.39
C LEU A 96 -16.23 -11.92 27.86
N LYS A 97 -16.69 -11.05 28.74
CA LYS A 97 -16.51 -11.20 30.20
C LYS A 97 -17.02 -12.55 30.74
N ASP A 98 -18.07 -13.08 30.11
CA ASP A 98 -18.67 -14.36 30.52
C ASP A 98 -17.79 -15.58 30.12
N TYR A 99 -16.72 -15.37 29.32
CA TYR A 99 -15.73 -16.37 28.91
C TYR A 99 -14.34 -16.11 29.54
N ASP A 100 -14.24 -15.12 30.43
CA ASP A 100 -12.95 -14.67 31.01
C ASP A 100 -11.88 -14.31 29.96
N VAL A 101 -12.30 -13.63 28.87
CA VAL A 101 -11.46 -13.21 27.73
C VAL A 101 -11.80 -11.77 27.37
N THR A 102 -10.78 -10.99 27.02
CA THR A 102 -10.95 -9.61 26.53
C THR A 102 -10.93 -9.55 25.00
N LEU A 103 -11.40 -8.43 24.43
CA LEU A 103 -11.24 -8.17 22.98
C LEU A 103 -9.77 -8.08 22.58
N GLU A 104 -8.94 -7.49 23.44
CA GLU A 104 -7.50 -7.34 23.23
C GLU A 104 -6.80 -8.70 23.14
N ASP A 105 -7.21 -9.68 24.00
CA ASP A 105 -6.72 -11.07 23.88
C ASP A 105 -7.02 -11.66 22.50
N LEU A 106 -8.21 -11.40 21.97
CA LEU A 106 -8.62 -11.94 20.67
C LEU A 106 -7.92 -11.21 19.50
N TYR A 107 -7.72 -9.89 19.59
CA TYR A 107 -6.99 -9.13 18.58
C TYR A 107 -5.56 -9.63 18.42
N GLU A 108 -4.91 -10.04 19.52
CA GLU A 108 -3.53 -10.56 19.48
C GLU A 108 -3.41 -11.95 18.83
N LEU A 109 -4.50 -12.68 18.68
CA LEU A 109 -4.54 -13.97 17.97
C LEU A 109 -4.66 -13.81 16.45
N GLU A 110 -5.07 -12.62 15.97
CA GLU A 110 -5.24 -12.37 14.54
C GLU A 110 -3.91 -12.00 13.89
N PRO A 111 -3.44 -12.74 12.88
CA PRO A 111 -2.30 -12.33 12.08
C PRO A 111 -2.67 -11.20 11.12
N ASP A 112 -1.69 -10.39 10.72
CA ASP A 112 -1.86 -9.48 9.60
C ASP A 112 -2.08 -10.28 8.30
N ALA A 113 -3.06 -9.90 7.50
CA ALA A 113 -3.34 -10.57 6.24
C ALA A 113 -2.19 -10.41 5.24
N GLY A 114 -1.68 -11.52 4.70
CA GLY A 114 -0.58 -11.57 3.74
C GLY A 114 -0.99 -11.21 2.31
N LEU A 115 -1.76 -10.13 2.14
CA LEU A 115 -2.34 -9.72 0.86
C LEU A 115 -1.72 -8.44 0.30
N GLY A 116 -0.71 -7.89 0.95
CA GLY A 116 -0.07 -6.64 0.53
C GLY A 116 1.31 -6.46 1.13
N ASN A 117 2.03 -5.44 0.63
CA ASN A 117 3.40 -5.16 1.01
C ASN A 117 3.60 -3.73 1.52
N GLY A 118 3.09 -2.72 0.78
CA GLY A 118 3.49 -1.34 1.02
C GLY A 118 2.37 -0.32 0.84
N GLY A 119 2.80 0.90 0.45
CA GLY A 119 1.90 2.06 0.32
C GLY A 119 0.76 1.86 -0.65
N LEU A 120 1.02 1.22 -1.80
CA LEU A 120 0.01 0.90 -2.80
C LEU A 120 -1.13 0.04 -2.22
N GLY A 121 -0.76 -1.06 -1.57
CA GLY A 121 -1.74 -1.99 -0.99
C GLY A 121 -2.46 -1.41 0.23
N ARG A 122 -1.76 -0.59 1.05
CA ARG A 122 -2.43 0.07 2.17
C ARG A 122 -3.40 1.16 1.70
N LEU A 123 -3.06 1.89 0.64
CA LEU A 123 -3.98 2.85 0.01
C LEU A 123 -5.26 2.16 -0.46
N ALA A 124 -5.12 1.04 -1.19
CA ALA A 124 -6.25 0.23 -1.65
C ALA A 124 -7.15 -0.23 -0.47
N ALA A 125 -6.55 -0.68 0.63
CA ALA A 125 -7.28 -1.05 1.84
C ALA A 125 -7.99 0.15 2.50
N CYS A 126 -7.35 1.33 2.55
CA CYS A 126 -7.97 2.56 3.04
C CYS A 126 -9.15 3.00 2.16
N PHE A 127 -9.04 2.84 0.84
CA PHE A 127 -10.12 3.18 -0.08
C PHE A 127 -11.32 2.26 0.06
N MET A 128 -11.12 0.96 0.31
CA MET A 128 -12.24 0.05 0.61
C MET A 128 -13.01 0.47 1.88
N ASP A 129 -12.32 0.91 2.92
CA ASP A 129 -12.93 1.46 4.13
C ASP A 129 -13.71 2.76 3.83
N GLY A 130 -13.10 3.70 3.10
CA GLY A 130 -13.73 4.97 2.73
C GLY A 130 -14.95 4.81 1.81
N LEU A 131 -14.89 3.88 0.84
CA LEU A 131 -16.01 3.55 -0.03
C LEU A 131 -17.20 3.00 0.76
N ALA A 132 -16.95 2.05 1.67
CA ALA A 132 -17.99 1.49 2.53
C ALA A 132 -18.56 2.54 3.50
N THR A 133 -17.69 3.36 4.11
CA THR A 133 -18.12 4.40 5.08
C THR A 133 -19.01 5.45 4.45
N GLN A 134 -18.83 5.72 3.15
CA GLN A 134 -19.59 6.75 2.41
C GLN A 134 -20.74 6.17 1.58
N ASP A 135 -21.07 4.88 1.76
CA ASP A 135 -22.17 4.19 1.09
C ASP A 135 -22.04 4.12 -0.43
N TYR A 136 -20.81 4.07 -0.95
CA TYR A 136 -20.57 3.83 -2.36
C TYR A 136 -20.60 2.34 -2.71
N PRO A 137 -21.32 1.94 -3.79
CA PRO A 137 -21.26 0.57 -4.28
C PRO A 137 -19.89 0.25 -4.86
N ALA A 138 -19.13 -0.61 -4.18
CA ALA A 138 -17.76 -0.91 -4.56
C ALA A 138 -17.43 -2.40 -4.42
N MET A 139 -16.43 -2.85 -5.19
CA MET A 139 -15.83 -4.17 -5.07
C MET A 139 -14.34 -4.09 -5.44
N GLY A 140 -13.48 -4.58 -4.56
CA GLY A 140 -12.06 -4.75 -4.84
C GLY A 140 -11.77 -6.13 -5.42
N PHE A 141 -10.72 -6.24 -6.23
CA PHE A 141 -10.23 -7.50 -6.78
C PHE A 141 -8.73 -7.62 -6.62
N SER A 142 -8.28 -8.78 -6.14
CA SER A 142 -6.88 -9.16 -6.03
C SER A 142 -6.70 -10.68 -6.12
N ILE A 143 -5.52 -11.16 -5.81
CA ILE A 143 -5.19 -12.59 -5.73
C ILE A 143 -5.18 -13.02 -4.26
N ARG A 144 -5.71 -14.21 -3.98
CA ARG A 144 -5.59 -14.85 -2.68
C ARG A 144 -4.24 -15.53 -2.62
N TYR A 145 -3.25 -14.80 -2.18
CA TYR A 145 -1.91 -15.37 -1.98
C TYR A 145 -1.90 -16.36 -0.82
N ASP A 146 -1.24 -17.50 -1.00
CA ASP A 146 -1.04 -18.45 0.10
C ASP A 146 -0.04 -17.90 1.12
N TYR A 147 0.98 -17.21 0.62
CA TYR A 147 1.97 -16.50 1.42
C TYR A 147 1.98 -15.03 1.00
N GLY A 148 2.17 -14.13 1.97
CA GLY A 148 2.41 -12.71 1.70
C GLY A 148 3.75 -12.47 1.01
N LEU A 149 4.32 -11.27 1.18
CA LEU A 149 5.64 -10.98 0.61
C LEU A 149 6.70 -11.90 1.24
N PHE A 150 6.94 -11.77 2.51
CA PHE A 150 7.76 -12.62 3.40
C PHE A 150 7.70 -12.07 4.83
N LYS A 151 8.04 -12.91 5.80
CA LYS A 151 8.45 -12.48 7.15
C LYS A 151 9.92 -12.15 7.15
N GLN A 152 10.27 -10.99 7.69
CA GLN A 152 11.65 -10.58 7.81
C GLN A 152 12.25 -11.04 9.12
N LYS A 153 13.44 -11.64 9.05
CA LYS A 153 14.32 -11.91 10.18
C LYS A 153 15.69 -11.29 9.92
N ILE A 154 16.30 -10.73 10.95
CA ILE A 154 17.67 -10.24 10.87
C ILE A 154 18.61 -11.28 11.50
N VAL A 155 19.53 -11.79 10.68
CA VAL A 155 20.54 -12.77 11.11
C VAL A 155 21.92 -12.18 10.78
N GLU A 156 22.75 -12.01 11.78
CA GLU A 156 24.07 -11.37 11.65
C GLU A 156 24.02 -10.02 10.89
N GLY A 157 22.96 -9.22 11.18
CA GLY A 157 22.70 -7.95 10.53
C GLY A 157 22.04 -8.04 9.13
N TRP A 158 22.00 -9.22 8.50
CA TRP A 158 21.37 -9.38 7.18
C TRP A 158 19.89 -9.70 7.27
N GLN A 159 19.12 -9.09 6.37
CA GLN A 159 17.73 -9.49 6.17
C GLN A 159 17.66 -10.91 5.58
N THR A 160 16.92 -11.78 6.24
CA THR A 160 16.53 -13.11 5.79
C THR A 160 15.02 -13.15 5.60
N GLU A 161 14.58 -13.76 4.50
CA GLU A 161 13.18 -13.90 4.13
C GLU A 161 12.65 -15.26 4.55
N LEU A 162 11.57 -15.26 5.32
CA LEU A 162 10.84 -16.46 5.75
C LEU A 162 9.42 -16.47 5.17
N PRO A 163 8.79 -17.63 4.99
CA PRO A 163 7.40 -17.70 4.54
C PRO A 163 6.46 -16.93 5.47
N ASP A 164 5.63 -16.06 4.90
CA ASP A 164 4.58 -15.35 5.64
C ASP A 164 3.30 -16.18 5.67
N VAL A 165 3.20 -17.07 6.66
CA VAL A 165 2.03 -17.94 6.88
C VAL A 165 0.97 -17.13 7.63
N TRP A 166 0.03 -16.53 6.91
CA TRP A 166 -1.01 -15.67 7.48
C TRP A 166 -2.37 -16.37 7.68
N LEU A 167 -2.51 -17.63 7.24
CA LEU A 167 -3.71 -18.46 7.41
C LEU A 167 -3.43 -19.71 8.30
N PRO A 168 -2.78 -19.57 9.46
CA PRO A 168 -2.32 -20.72 10.24
C PRO A 168 -3.47 -21.54 10.83
N GLY A 169 -4.63 -20.93 10.99
CA GLY A 169 -5.83 -21.57 11.54
C GLY A 169 -6.97 -21.75 10.55
N GLY A 170 -6.71 -21.58 9.23
CA GLY A 170 -7.72 -21.63 8.18
C GLY A 170 -8.34 -20.26 7.86
N GLU A 171 -9.32 -20.28 6.97
CA GLU A 171 -9.85 -19.10 6.28
C GLU A 171 -11.04 -18.47 7.01
N VAL A 172 -10.86 -18.04 8.26
CA VAL A 172 -11.99 -17.55 9.08
C VAL A 172 -12.66 -16.29 8.51
N TRP A 173 -11.88 -15.38 7.89
CA TRP A 173 -12.39 -14.15 7.26
C TRP A 173 -12.86 -14.34 5.82
N LEU A 174 -12.40 -15.40 5.14
CA LEU A 174 -12.67 -15.64 3.74
C LEU A 174 -13.89 -16.55 3.58
N THR A 175 -14.71 -16.24 2.59
CA THR A 175 -15.82 -17.10 2.17
C THR A 175 -15.57 -17.57 0.74
N GLN A 176 -15.32 -18.85 0.54
CA GLN A 176 -15.20 -19.44 -0.79
C GLN A 176 -16.54 -19.31 -1.54
N ARG A 177 -16.47 -18.90 -2.79
CA ARG A 177 -17.62 -18.73 -3.69
C ARG A 177 -17.54 -19.78 -4.78
N SER A 178 -18.05 -20.97 -4.51
CA SER A 178 -18.11 -22.06 -5.49
C SER A 178 -19.00 -21.78 -6.71
N ASP A 179 -19.88 -20.76 -6.60
CA ASP A 179 -20.69 -20.22 -7.69
C ASP A 179 -19.94 -19.20 -8.58
N LYS A 180 -18.69 -18.91 -8.27
CA LYS A 180 -17.83 -17.92 -8.96
C LYS A 180 -16.49 -18.53 -9.29
N ILE A 181 -16.49 -19.33 -10.34
CA ILE A 181 -15.28 -19.97 -10.89
C ILE A 181 -15.19 -19.58 -12.37
N PHE A 182 -14.02 -19.09 -12.77
CA PHE A 182 -13.77 -18.64 -14.14
C PHE A 182 -12.50 -19.30 -14.68
N THR A 183 -12.48 -19.62 -15.97
CA THR A 183 -11.30 -20.20 -16.62
C THR A 183 -10.46 -19.11 -17.25
N VAL A 184 -9.16 -19.14 -16.98
CA VAL A 184 -8.15 -18.26 -17.57
C VAL A 184 -7.21 -19.09 -18.42
N LYS A 185 -6.92 -18.65 -19.65
CA LYS A 185 -6.11 -19.39 -20.63
C LYS A 185 -4.72 -18.78 -20.77
N PHE A 186 -3.72 -19.65 -20.77
CA PHE A 186 -2.31 -19.29 -20.97
C PHE A 186 -1.69 -20.17 -22.06
N ASN A 187 -0.59 -19.67 -22.65
CA ASN A 187 0.20 -20.39 -23.66
C ASN A 187 -0.64 -20.74 -24.92
N GLY A 188 -0.25 -21.75 -25.66
CA GLY A 188 -0.92 -22.17 -26.90
C GLY A 188 -0.72 -21.18 -28.05
N TYR A 189 -1.61 -21.25 -29.02
CA TYR A 189 -1.62 -20.33 -30.15
C TYR A 189 -3.07 -20.01 -30.58
N VAL A 190 -3.26 -18.94 -31.34
CA VAL A 190 -4.56 -18.55 -31.87
C VAL A 190 -4.57 -18.62 -33.39
N GLU A 191 -5.70 -19.09 -33.95
CA GLU A 191 -5.97 -19.14 -35.36
C GLU A 191 -7.18 -18.23 -35.67
N GLU A 192 -7.04 -17.37 -36.69
CA GLU A 192 -8.13 -16.52 -37.14
C GLU A 192 -8.83 -17.22 -38.34
N LYS A 193 -10.06 -17.63 -38.13
CA LYS A 193 -10.89 -18.28 -39.14
C LYS A 193 -11.97 -17.33 -39.63
N TRP A 194 -12.00 -17.11 -40.95
CA TRP A 194 -13.08 -16.38 -41.58
C TRP A 194 -14.28 -17.31 -41.73
N THR A 195 -15.43 -16.88 -41.25
CA THR A 195 -16.71 -17.59 -41.34
C THR A 195 -17.73 -16.71 -42.04
N GLU A 196 -18.91 -17.27 -42.41
CA GLU A 196 -20.03 -16.52 -42.99
C GLU A 196 -20.50 -15.35 -42.06
N HIS A 197 -20.19 -15.41 -40.78
CA HIS A 197 -20.55 -14.39 -39.78
C HIS A 197 -19.38 -13.44 -39.41
N GLY A 198 -18.27 -13.49 -40.16
CA GLY A 198 -17.08 -12.71 -39.92
C GLY A 198 -15.88 -13.50 -39.35
N MET A 199 -14.84 -12.81 -38.95
CA MET A 199 -13.64 -13.43 -38.37
C MET A 199 -13.96 -14.00 -37.00
N LYS A 200 -13.59 -15.26 -36.78
CA LYS A 200 -13.66 -15.96 -35.49
C LYS A 200 -12.26 -16.37 -35.05
N THR A 201 -11.91 -16.03 -33.81
CA THR A 201 -10.66 -16.48 -33.18
C THR A 201 -10.85 -17.83 -32.52
N VAL A 202 -9.99 -18.80 -32.87
CA VAL A 202 -9.96 -20.14 -32.28
C VAL A 202 -8.66 -20.29 -31.50
N TYR A 203 -8.78 -20.70 -30.24
CA TYR A 203 -7.64 -20.90 -29.33
C TYR A 203 -7.26 -22.38 -29.28
N HIS A 204 -6.00 -22.71 -29.57
CA HIS A 204 -5.47 -24.08 -29.61
C HIS A 204 -4.41 -24.27 -28.52
N ASP A 205 -4.34 -25.47 -27.93
CA ASP A 205 -3.32 -25.93 -26.99
C ASP A 205 -3.12 -24.99 -25.77
N ALA A 206 -4.18 -24.28 -25.41
CA ALA A 206 -4.14 -23.41 -24.23
C ALA A 206 -4.10 -24.23 -22.93
N LYS A 207 -3.25 -23.82 -21.99
CA LYS A 207 -3.31 -24.30 -20.61
C LYS A 207 -4.40 -23.53 -19.86
N GLU A 208 -5.41 -24.24 -19.41
CA GLU A 208 -6.55 -23.67 -18.70
C GLU A 208 -6.32 -23.72 -17.18
N ILE A 209 -6.53 -22.60 -16.49
CA ILE A 209 -6.42 -22.46 -15.04
C ILE A 209 -7.77 -21.93 -14.52
N GLN A 210 -8.29 -22.56 -13.48
CA GLN A 210 -9.48 -22.08 -12.80
C GLN A 210 -9.11 -20.99 -11.79
N ALA A 211 -9.84 -19.88 -11.82
CA ALA A 211 -9.84 -18.84 -10.80
C ALA A 211 -11.07 -19.05 -9.90
N VAL A 212 -10.83 -19.41 -8.65
CA VAL A 212 -11.86 -19.65 -7.63
C VAL A 212 -11.96 -18.43 -6.74
N ALA A 213 -13.16 -17.86 -6.59
CA ALA A 213 -13.35 -16.65 -5.79
C ALA A 213 -13.42 -16.92 -4.29
N TYR A 214 -12.78 -16.03 -3.52
CA TYR A 214 -12.88 -15.92 -2.06
C TYR A 214 -13.25 -14.49 -1.71
N ASP A 215 -14.33 -14.29 -0.97
CA ASP A 215 -14.81 -12.96 -0.57
C ASP A 215 -14.38 -12.63 0.85
N MET A 216 -13.72 -11.48 1.02
CA MET A 216 -13.42 -10.84 2.29
C MET A 216 -14.25 -9.56 2.39
N MET A 217 -14.93 -9.36 3.53
CA MET A 217 -15.81 -8.21 3.71
C MET A 217 -15.19 -7.14 4.58
N GLY A 218 -15.52 -5.87 4.31
CA GLY A 218 -15.18 -4.72 5.11
C GLY A 218 -16.40 -3.83 5.37
N ALA A 219 -16.81 -3.72 6.63
CA ALA A 219 -17.90 -2.83 7.01
C ALA A 219 -17.45 -1.37 7.02
N GLY A 220 -18.30 -0.46 6.56
CA GLY A 220 -18.09 0.98 6.72
C GLY A 220 -18.50 1.46 8.12
N TYR A 221 -17.89 2.57 8.54
CA TYR A 221 -18.19 3.21 9.83
C TYR A 221 -19.51 3.98 9.74
N ASP A 222 -20.43 3.66 10.66
CA ASP A 222 -21.78 4.25 10.74
C ASP A 222 -22.40 4.47 9.35
N SER A 223 -22.44 3.40 8.56
CA SER A 223 -22.92 3.40 7.18
C SER A 223 -23.80 2.20 6.91
N GLN A 224 -24.40 2.13 5.72
CA GLN A 224 -25.22 1.00 5.29
C GLN A 224 -24.41 -0.02 4.49
N ALA A 225 -23.30 0.41 3.91
CA ALA A 225 -22.51 -0.40 3.00
C ALA A 225 -21.55 -1.36 3.69
N VAL A 226 -21.34 -2.48 3.02
CA VAL A 226 -20.24 -3.43 3.25
C VAL A 226 -19.53 -3.64 1.93
N SER A 227 -18.25 -3.27 1.86
CA SER A 227 -17.39 -3.53 0.71
C SER A 227 -17.00 -5.01 0.64
N VAL A 228 -16.72 -5.48 -0.57
CA VAL A 228 -16.21 -6.83 -0.80
C VAL A 228 -14.88 -6.74 -1.50
N LEU A 229 -13.87 -7.38 -0.92
CA LEU A 229 -12.62 -7.70 -1.59
C LEU A 229 -12.70 -9.14 -2.09
N ARG A 230 -12.75 -9.34 -3.41
CA ARG A 230 -12.73 -10.65 -4.04
C ARG A 230 -11.32 -11.05 -4.41
N LEU A 231 -10.92 -12.20 -3.90
CA LEU A 231 -9.60 -12.75 -4.05
C LEU A 231 -9.65 -14.01 -4.89
N TRP A 232 -8.80 -14.10 -5.90
CA TRP A 232 -8.76 -15.24 -6.81
C TRP A 232 -7.69 -16.25 -6.39
N LYS A 233 -8.09 -17.49 -6.16
CA LYS A 233 -7.19 -18.65 -5.97
C LYS A 233 -7.09 -19.43 -7.26
N ALA A 234 -5.87 -19.69 -7.69
CA ALA A 234 -5.62 -20.50 -8.88
C ALA A 234 -5.70 -22.01 -8.53
N ARG A 235 -6.32 -22.75 -9.44
CA ARG A 235 -6.48 -24.20 -9.34
C ARG A 235 -6.38 -24.83 -10.72
N SER A 236 -5.84 -26.04 -10.84
CA SER A 236 -5.87 -26.83 -12.07
C SER A 236 -7.30 -27.20 -12.50
N VAL A 237 -7.50 -27.31 -13.80
CA VAL A 237 -8.75 -27.85 -14.39
C VAL A 237 -8.71 -29.37 -14.51
N GLN A 238 -7.52 -29.95 -14.53
CA GLN A 238 -7.33 -31.39 -14.79
C GLN A 238 -7.84 -32.25 -13.65
N ASN A 239 -8.44 -33.37 -14.02
CA ASN A 239 -8.82 -34.40 -13.09
C ASN A 239 -7.57 -35.17 -12.60
N PHE A 240 -7.57 -35.50 -11.34
CA PHE A 240 -6.56 -36.36 -10.73
C PHE A 240 -6.40 -37.68 -11.49
N ASP A 241 -5.20 -37.98 -12.01
CA ASP A 241 -4.93 -39.22 -12.76
C ASP A 241 -4.71 -40.38 -11.82
N MET A 242 -5.77 -41.14 -11.55
CA MET A 242 -5.74 -42.30 -10.70
C MET A 242 -4.81 -43.40 -11.22
N LYS A 243 -4.57 -43.49 -12.54
CA LYS A 243 -3.68 -44.50 -13.12
C LYS A 243 -2.22 -44.19 -12.82
N LEU A 244 -1.78 -42.95 -13.07
CA LEU A 244 -0.42 -42.51 -12.71
C LEU A 244 -0.20 -42.58 -11.21
N PHE A 245 -1.19 -42.19 -10.40
CA PHE A 245 -1.11 -42.32 -8.94
C PHE A 245 -0.92 -43.78 -8.50
N SER A 246 -1.70 -44.72 -9.08
CA SER A 246 -1.59 -46.14 -8.76
C SER A 246 -0.28 -46.76 -9.24
N GLN A 247 0.40 -46.16 -10.20
CA GLN A 247 1.73 -46.54 -10.68
C GLN A 247 2.89 -45.97 -9.86
N GLY A 248 2.60 -45.11 -8.89
CA GLY A 248 3.60 -44.47 -8.02
C GLY A 248 4.25 -43.20 -8.63
N ASP A 249 3.77 -42.72 -9.78
CA ASP A 249 4.26 -41.47 -10.41
C ASP A 249 3.53 -40.25 -9.83
N TYR A 250 3.79 -39.96 -8.56
CA TYR A 250 3.16 -38.89 -7.81
C TYR A 250 3.55 -37.50 -8.33
N ASP A 251 4.79 -37.34 -8.80
CA ASP A 251 5.27 -36.06 -9.33
C ASP A 251 4.51 -35.64 -10.59
N SER A 252 4.31 -36.55 -11.53
CA SER A 252 3.54 -36.31 -12.75
C SER A 252 2.08 -36.01 -12.46
N VAL A 253 1.46 -36.70 -11.49
CA VAL A 253 0.08 -36.45 -11.06
C VAL A 253 -0.09 -35.03 -10.51
N MET A 254 0.86 -34.56 -9.68
CA MET A 254 0.78 -33.26 -9.01
C MET A 254 1.31 -32.10 -9.85
N LYS A 255 1.94 -32.37 -10.99
CA LYS A 255 2.63 -31.35 -11.79
C LYS A 255 1.72 -30.21 -12.21
N ASP A 256 0.56 -30.50 -12.77
CA ASP A 256 -0.37 -29.50 -13.26
C ASP A 256 -1.01 -28.69 -12.12
N ASP A 257 -1.29 -29.34 -11.00
CA ASP A 257 -1.78 -28.67 -9.79
C ASP A 257 -0.72 -27.71 -9.24
N ASN A 258 0.51 -28.16 -9.10
CA ASN A 258 1.62 -27.33 -8.64
C ASN A 258 1.85 -26.11 -9.55
N GLU A 259 1.87 -26.29 -10.87
CA GLU A 259 2.03 -25.20 -11.83
C GLU A 259 0.87 -24.18 -11.79
N ALA A 260 -0.36 -24.66 -11.60
CA ALA A 260 -1.52 -23.77 -11.45
C ALA A 260 -1.45 -22.98 -10.14
N GLU A 261 -1.18 -23.66 -9.03
CA GLU A 261 -1.12 -23.02 -7.70
C GLU A 261 -0.04 -21.95 -7.57
N LEU A 262 1.10 -22.11 -8.29
CA LEU A 262 2.18 -21.11 -8.29
C LEU A 262 1.67 -19.69 -8.59
N ILE A 263 0.63 -19.54 -9.43
CA ILE A 263 0.07 -18.22 -9.79
C ILE A 263 -0.45 -17.46 -8.55
N SER A 264 -1.02 -18.17 -7.58
CA SER A 264 -1.53 -17.56 -6.34
C SER A 264 -0.68 -17.89 -5.10
N LYS A 265 0.57 -18.31 -5.28
CA LYS A 265 1.40 -18.80 -4.17
C LYS A 265 1.98 -17.66 -3.33
N VAL A 266 2.70 -16.74 -3.96
CA VAL A 266 3.47 -15.68 -3.27
C VAL A 266 3.23 -14.33 -3.94
N LEU A 267 3.07 -13.28 -3.12
CA LEU A 267 3.00 -11.90 -3.57
C LEU A 267 4.39 -11.43 -4.06
N TYR A 268 4.43 -10.84 -5.26
CA TYR A 268 5.64 -10.30 -5.88
C TYR A 268 6.83 -11.26 -5.92
N PRO A 269 6.74 -12.37 -6.70
CA PRO A 269 7.90 -13.22 -6.94
C PRO A 269 9.05 -12.41 -7.56
N ALA A 270 10.28 -12.82 -7.27
CA ALA A 270 11.47 -12.18 -7.83
C ALA A 270 11.42 -12.19 -9.36
N ASP A 271 11.77 -11.07 -10.00
CA ASP A 271 11.68 -10.85 -11.45
C ASP A 271 13.05 -10.56 -12.11
N ASN A 272 14.13 -10.94 -11.45
CA ASN A 272 15.49 -10.86 -11.97
C ASN A 272 15.86 -12.01 -12.94
N HIS A 273 14.94 -12.96 -13.17
CA HIS A 273 15.07 -14.07 -14.10
C HIS A 273 13.75 -14.30 -14.88
N LEU A 274 13.84 -15.04 -15.99
CA LEU A 274 12.73 -15.23 -16.93
C LEU A 274 11.51 -15.88 -16.32
N GLU A 275 11.72 -16.89 -15.48
CA GLU A 275 10.65 -17.65 -14.80
C GLU A 275 9.84 -16.73 -13.87
N GLY A 276 10.52 -15.88 -13.10
CA GLY A 276 9.88 -14.92 -12.22
C GLY A 276 9.10 -13.86 -13.00
N LYS A 277 9.68 -13.32 -14.10
CA LYS A 277 8.96 -12.41 -15.00
C LYS A 277 7.72 -13.07 -15.59
N SER A 278 7.86 -14.33 -16.07
CA SER A 278 6.73 -15.11 -16.59
C SER A 278 5.63 -15.32 -15.54
N LEU A 279 6.01 -15.61 -14.29
CA LEU A 279 5.05 -15.82 -13.21
C LEU A 279 4.33 -14.50 -12.86
N ARG A 280 5.03 -13.39 -12.76
CA ARG A 280 4.41 -12.07 -12.53
C ARG A 280 3.42 -11.67 -13.64
N LEU A 281 3.78 -11.90 -14.91
CA LEU A 281 2.88 -11.66 -16.03
C LEU A 281 1.62 -12.54 -15.93
N LYS A 282 1.79 -13.83 -15.58
CA LYS A 282 0.65 -14.73 -15.37
C LYS A 282 -0.24 -14.26 -14.20
N GLN A 283 0.34 -13.80 -13.10
CA GLN A 283 -0.42 -13.25 -11.96
C GLN A 283 -1.27 -12.04 -12.38
N GLN A 284 -0.69 -11.10 -13.12
CA GLN A 284 -1.40 -9.90 -13.58
C GLN A 284 -2.56 -10.26 -14.52
N TYR A 285 -2.33 -11.13 -15.50
CA TYR A 285 -3.39 -11.55 -16.42
C TYR A 285 -4.46 -12.40 -15.72
N PHE A 286 -4.07 -13.28 -14.81
CA PHE A 286 -4.99 -14.09 -14.00
C PHE A 286 -5.96 -13.20 -13.21
N LEU A 287 -5.42 -12.19 -12.54
CA LEU A 287 -6.24 -11.21 -11.80
C LEU A 287 -7.24 -10.51 -12.70
N VAL A 288 -6.80 -9.94 -13.82
CA VAL A 288 -7.68 -9.11 -14.66
C VAL A 288 -8.69 -9.94 -15.41
N SER A 289 -8.31 -11.11 -15.94
CA SER A 289 -9.22 -11.97 -16.70
C SER A 289 -10.35 -12.51 -15.82
N ALA A 290 -10.03 -13.09 -14.66
CA ALA A 290 -11.04 -13.57 -13.71
C ALA A 290 -11.98 -12.45 -13.25
N SER A 291 -11.43 -11.28 -12.94
CA SER A 291 -12.19 -10.12 -12.48
C SER A 291 -13.15 -9.60 -13.55
N LEU A 292 -12.68 -9.43 -14.79
CA LEU A 292 -13.51 -8.94 -15.89
C LEU A 292 -14.59 -9.94 -16.30
N GLN A 293 -14.27 -11.24 -16.35
CA GLN A 293 -15.29 -12.28 -16.60
C GLN A 293 -16.39 -12.20 -15.53
N ASN A 294 -16.03 -12.05 -14.26
CA ASN A 294 -16.99 -11.89 -13.18
C ASN A 294 -17.84 -10.60 -13.36
N ILE A 295 -17.20 -9.48 -13.66
CA ILE A 295 -17.89 -8.18 -13.84
C ILE A 295 -18.90 -8.28 -14.98
N LEU A 296 -18.52 -8.82 -16.14
CA LEU A 296 -19.40 -8.96 -17.31
C LEU A 296 -20.53 -9.95 -17.07
N ALA A 297 -20.26 -11.08 -16.41
CA ALA A 297 -21.29 -12.06 -16.07
C ALA A 297 -22.36 -11.46 -15.12
N ASP A 298 -21.91 -10.75 -14.08
CA ASP A 298 -22.81 -10.08 -13.14
C ASP A 298 -23.58 -8.92 -13.81
N HIS A 299 -22.93 -8.19 -14.73
CA HIS A 299 -23.56 -7.11 -15.48
C HIS A 299 -24.64 -7.65 -16.43
N LYS A 300 -24.34 -8.68 -17.22
CA LYS A 300 -25.32 -9.34 -18.10
C LYS A 300 -26.54 -9.85 -17.34
N ARG A 301 -26.31 -10.53 -16.21
CA ARG A 301 -27.39 -11.02 -15.36
C ARG A 301 -28.32 -9.92 -14.84
N ARG A 302 -27.77 -8.71 -14.58
CA ARG A 302 -28.54 -7.57 -14.02
C ARG A 302 -29.23 -6.73 -15.06
N TYR A 303 -28.56 -6.47 -16.16
CA TYR A 303 -28.98 -5.44 -17.15
C TYR A 303 -29.24 -5.99 -18.56
N GLY A 304 -28.90 -7.25 -18.83
CA GLY A 304 -29.10 -7.93 -20.11
C GLY A 304 -28.15 -7.51 -21.23
N SER A 305 -27.66 -6.27 -21.24
CA SER A 305 -26.83 -5.71 -22.31
C SER A 305 -25.53 -5.12 -21.84
N LEU A 306 -24.41 -5.49 -22.47
CA LEU A 306 -23.08 -4.92 -22.19
C LEU A 306 -22.92 -3.47 -22.71
N LYS A 307 -23.79 -3.00 -23.58
CA LYS A 307 -23.81 -1.60 -24.04
C LYS A 307 -24.08 -0.61 -22.89
N LEU A 308 -24.69 -1.09 -21.79
CA LEU A 308 -24.92 -0.30 -20.59
C LEU A 308 -23.72 -0.24 -19.64
N LEU A 309 -22.65 -0.99 -19.91
CA LEU A 309 -21.49 -1.08 -19.02
C LEU A 309 -20.91 0.29 -18.65
N PRO A 310 -20.71 1.26 -19.56
CA PRO A 310 -20.19 2.58 -19.22
C PRO A 310 -21.06 3.38 -18.22
N LYS A 311 -22.37 3.15 -18.25
CA LYS A 311 -23.30 3.82 -17.32
C LYS A 311 -23.36 3.19 -15.95
N MET A 312 -23.04 1.88 -15.85
CA MET A 312 -23.29 1.07 -14.66
C MET A 312 -22.02 0.59 -13.96
N ALA A 313 -20.86 0.73 -14.59
CA ALA A 313 -19.57 0.28 -14.06
C ALA A 313 -18.49 1.34 -14.26
N ALA A 314 -17.59 1.43 -13.29
CA ALA A 314 -16.27 2.04 -13.41
C ALA A 314 -15.23 0.99 -13.03
N ILE A 315 -14.21 0.81 -13.87
CA ILE A 315 -13.12 -0.15 -13.63
C ILE A 315 -11.85 0.66 -13.39
N HIS A 316 -11.33 0.60 -12.18
CA HIS A 316 -10.16 1.39 -11.79
C HIS A 316 -8.89 0.54 -11.77
N LEU A 317 -7.89 0.98 -12.52
CA LEU A 317 -6.56 0.37 -12.61
C LEU A 317 -5.64 1.04 -11.61
N ASN A 318 -5.32 0.34 -10.52
CA ASN A 318 -4.41 0.86 -9.50
C ASN A 318 -2.97 0.49 -9.87
N ASP A 319 -2.24 1.44 -10.39
CA ASP A 319 -0.97 1.29 -11.10
C ASP A 319 -1.12 0.52 -12.43
N THR A 320 -0.01 0.16 -13.07
CA THR A 320 0.01 -0.58 -14.35
C THR A 320 -0.16 -2.09 -14.18
N HIS A 321 -0.11 -2.61 -12.95
CA HIS A 321 -0.23 -4.04 -12.71
C HIS A 321 -1.51 -4.65 -13.32
N PRO A 322 -2.69 -4.00 -13.26
CA PRO A 322 -3.89 -4.50 -13.94
C PRO A 322 -4.10 -3.94 -15.35
N ALA A 323 -3.10 -3.36 -16.00
CA ALA A 323 -3.25 -2.71 -17.32
C ALA A 323 -3.72 -3.67 -18.44
N LEU A 324 -3.42 -4.97 -18.33
CA LEU A 324 -3.93 -5.99 -19.24
C LEU A 324 -5.46 -6.12 -19.20
N ALA A 325 -6.14 -5.46 -18.27
CA ALA A 325 -7.60 -5.34 -18.27
C ALA A 325 -8.12 -4.68 -19.57
N ILE A 326 -7.36 -3.78 -20.17
CA ILE A 326 -7.73 -3.09 -21.41
C ILE A 326 -7.86 -4.09 -22.58
N PRO A 327 -6.80 -4.82 -22.97
CA PRO A 327 -6.92 -5.80 -24.06
C PRO A 327 -7.77 -7.02 -23.67
N GLU A 328 -7.84 -7.42 -22.41
CA GLU A 328 -8.71 -8.50 -21.98
C GLU A 328 -10.19 -8.12 -22.06
N LEU A 329 -10.57 -6.90 -21.73
CA LEU A 329 -11.94 -6.44 -21.93
C LEU A 329 -12.30 -6.41 -23.40
N MET A 330 -11.38 -6.00 -24.29
CA MET A 330 -11.55 -6.10 -25.73
C MET A 330 -11.79 -7.55 -26.16
N ARG A 331 -10.95 -8.49 -25.70
CA ARG A 331 -11.12 -9.91 -26.00
C ARG A 331 -12.50 -10.42 -25.60
N LEU A 332 -12.92 -10.12 -24.37
CA LEU A 332 -14.22 -10.55 -23.86
C LEU A 332 -15.39 -9.95 -24.64
N LEU A 333 -15.31 -8.68 -25.05
CA LEU A 333 -16.36 -8.01 -25.79
C LEU A 333 -16.42 -8.47 -27.27
N VAL A 334 -15.28 -8.63 -27.92
CA VAL A 334 -15.18 -9.01 -29.32
C VAL A 334 -15.36 -10.52 -29.51
N ASP A 335 -14.48 -11.33 -28.87
CA ASP A 335 -14.41 -12.77 -29.12
C ASP A 335 -15.56 -13.55 -28.47
N GLU A 336 -15.96 -13.18 -27.24
CA GLU A 336 -16.99 -13.92 -26.50
C GLU A 336 -18.39 -13.31 -26.62
N ASN A 337 -18.49 -12.02 -26.97
CA ASN A 337 -19.78 -11.32 -27.06
C ASN A 337 -20.11 -10.79 -28.45
N GLY A 338 -19.26 -11.01 -29.47
CA GLY A 338 -19.50 -10.71 -30.86
C GLY A 338 -19.63 -9.21 -31.15
N MET A 339 -19.09 -8.33 -30.33
CA MET A 339 -19.11 -6.90 -30.63
C MET A 339 -18.10 -6.54 -31.71
N ASN A 340 -18.42 -5.54 -32.52
CA ASN A 340 -17.43 -4.99 -33.43
C ASN A 340 -16.33 -4.25 -32.62
N TRP A 341 -15.17 -4.08 -33.25
CA TRP A 341 -13.99 -3.49 -32.59
C TRP A 341 -14.26 -2.08 -32.05
N ASP A 342 -14.87 -1.22 -32.83
CA ASP A 342 -15.04 0.19 -32.46
C ASP A 342 -16.01 0.36 -31.29
N GLU A 343 -17.09 -0.40 -31.28
CA GLU A 343 -18.03 -0.45 -30.16
C GLU A 343 -17.34 -0.97 -28.88
N ALA A 344 -16.61 -2.08 -29.00
CA ALA A 344 -15.86 -2.66 -27.87
C ALA A 344 -14.80 -1.69 -27.33
N TRP A 345 -14.07 -1.01 -28.23
CA TRP A 345 -13.07 -0.04 -27.84
C TRP A 345 -13.67 1.20 -27.13
N ASN A 346 -14.79 1.69 -27.63
CA ASN A 346 -15.50 2.80 -26.99
C ASN A 346 -15.99 2.44 -25.59
N ILE A 347 -16.53 1.23 -25.40
CA ILE A 347 -16.91 0.73 -24.07
C ILE A 347 -15.68 0.63 -23.17
N THR A 348 -14.60 0.02 -23.64
CA THR A 348 -13.37 -0.18 -22.88
C THR A 348 -12.79 1.13 -22.38
N LYS A 349 -12.61 2.12 -23.24
CA LYS A 349 -12.13 3.45 -22.87
C LYS A 349 -13.07 4.17 -21.88
N SER A 350 -14.37 3.96 -22.01
CA SER A 350 -15.36 4.66 -21.18
C SER A 350 -15.48 4.10 -19.77
N VAL A 351 -15.03 2.87 -19.52
CA VAL A 351 -15.13 2.25 -18.18
C VAL A 351 -13.81 2.24 -17.41
N CYS A 352 -12.67 2.31 -18.11
CA CYS A 352 -11.35 2.24 -17.49
C CYS A 352 -10.85 3.61 -17.04
N ALA A 353 -10.28 3.68 -15.84
CA ALA A 353 -9.54 4.82 -15.33
C ALA A 353 -8.23 4.32 -14.67
N TYR A 354 -7.17 5.11 -14.72
CA TYR A 354 -5.83 4.71 -14.33
C TYR A 354 -5.22 5.70 -13.34
N THR A 355 -4.68 5.18 -12.25
CA THR A 355 -3.85 5.93 -11.31
C THR A 355 -2.38 5.52 -11.49
N ASN A 356 -1.51 6.49 -11.77
CA ASN A 356 -0.06 6.30 -11.76
C ASN A 356 0.50 6.52 -10.35
N HIS A 357 1.45 5.67 -9.92
CA HIS A 357 2.10 5.74 -8.61
C HIS A 357 3.60 5.94 -8.66
N THR A 358 4.18 6.21 -9.84
CA THR A 358 5.62 6.40 -9.98
C THR A 358 5.96 7.77 -10.58
N VAL A 359 7.10 8.31 -10.18
CA VAL A 359 7.70 9.55 -10.70
C VAL A 359 8.94 9.28 -11.56
N LEU A 360 9.36 8.02 -11.67
CA LEU A 360 10.57 7.62 -12.41
C LEU A 360 10.16 6.99 -13.74
N ALA A 361 10.49 7.64 -14.85
CA ALA A 361 10.18 7.13 -16.20
C ALA A 361 10.81 5.74 -16.44
N GLU A 362 12.03 5.50 -15.92
CA GLU A 362 12.73 4.23 -15.99
C GLU A 362 12.12 3.10 -15.15
N ALA A 363 11.26 3.45 -14.18
CA ALA A 363 10.53 2.49 -13.35
C ALA A 363 9.15 2.13 -13.91
N LEU A 364 8.75 2.71 -15.04
CA LEU A 364 7.51 2.34 -15.72
C LEU A 364 7.58 0.91 -16.23
N GLU A 365 6.56 0.10 -15.92
CA GLU A 365 6.55 -1.31 -16.25
C GLU A 365 6.52 -1.56 -17.77
N THR A 366 7.41 -2.43 -18.20
CA THR A 366 7.48 -2.93 -19.59
C THR A 366 7.56 -4.45 -19.60
N TRP A 367 7.03 -5.06 -20.65
CA TRP A 367 7.13 -6.49 -20.90
C TRP A 367 7.77 -6.74 -22.25
N SER A 368 8.57 -7.81 -22.37
CA SER A 368 9.04 -8.30 -23.67
C SER A 368 7.85 -8.72 -24.53
N GLU A 369 7.80 -8.28 -25.80
CA GLU A 369 6.78 -8.71 -26.76
C GLU A 369 6.75 -10.23 -26.90
N ASP A 370 7.92 -10.88 -26.95
CA ASP A 370 8.05 -12.32 -27.06
C ASP A 370 7.44 -13.05 -25.84
N LEU A 371 7.63 -12.53 -24.63
CA LEU A 371 7.05 -13.11 -23.42
C LEU A 371 5.52 -13.05 -23.45
N ILE A 372 4.95 -11.89 -23.85
CA ILE A 372 3.49 -11.76 -23.96
C ILE A 372 2.97 -12.65 -25.10
N ALA A 373 3.62 -12.68 -26.26
CA ALA A 373 3.23 -13.50 -27.39
C ALA A 373 3.16 -14.99 -27.04
N ARG A 374 4.15 -15.51 -26.27
CA ARG A 374 4.19 -16.92 -25.85
C ARG A 374 3.18 -17.25 -24.76
N ARG A 375 3.01 -16.35 -23.77
CA ARG A 375 2.14 -16.61 -22.62
C ARG A 375 0.69 -16.26 -22.89
N LEU A 376 0.43 -15.23 -23.70
CA LEU A 376 -0.88 -14.60 -23.91
C LEU A 376 -1.10 -14.28 -25.42
N PRO A 377 -1.09 -15.29 -26.32
CA PRO A 377 -1.05 -15.06 -27.76
C PRO A 377 -2.24 -14.24 -28.27
N ARG A 378 -3.45 -14.42 -27.73
CA ARG A 378 -4.61 -13.61 -28.15
C ARG A 378 -4.50 -12.17 -27.66
N ILE A 379 -4.06 -11.95 -26.44
CA ILE A 379 -3.83 -10.62 -25.89
C ILE A 379 -2.75 -9.89 -26.70
N TYR A 380 -1.70 -10.59 -27.10
CA TYR A 380 -0.66 -10.04 -27.96
C TYR A 380 -1.23 -9.55 -29.31
N SER A 381 -2.08 -10.34 -29.97
CA SER A 381 -2.70 -9.92 -31.24
C SER A 381 -3.62 -8.71 -31.06
N ILE A 382 -4.35 -8.62 -29.94
CA ILE A 382 -5.18 -7.46 -29.62
C ILE A 382 -4.32 -6.22 -29.34
N LEU A 383 -3.23 -6.36 -28.58
CA LEU A 383 -2.29 -5.28 -28.32
C LEU A 383 -1.68 -4.72 -29.60
N LYS A 384 -1.33 -5.58 -30.54
CA LYS A 384 -0.83 -5.16 -31.88
C LYS A 384 -1.86 -4.29 -32.60
N GLU A 385 -3.13 -4.69 -32.61
CA GLU A 385 -4.17 -3.93 -33.29
C GLU A 385 -4.47 -2.61 -32.56
N ILE A 386 -4.48 -2.59 -31.23
CA ILE A 386 -4.61 -1.35 -30.45
C ILE A 386 -3.45 -0.40 -30.79
N ASN A 387 -2.22 -0.91 -30.78
CA ASN A 387 -1.02 -0.13 -31.09
C ASN A 387 -1.05 0.40 -32.55
N ARG A 388 -1.42 -0.42 -33.52
CA ARG A 388 -1.51 -0.03 -34.92
C ARG A 388 -2.45 1.16 -35.10
N ARG A 389 -3.68 1.05 -34.57
CA ARG A 389 -4.69 2.12 -34.63
C ARG A 389 -4.24 3.39 -33.91
N PHE A 390 -3.60 3.22 -32.75
CA PHE A 390 -3.07 4.36 -32.00
C PHE A 390 -1.94 5.07 -32.75
N CYS A 391 -1.01 4.33 -33.36
CA CYS A 391 0.05 4.91 -34.15
C CYS A 391 -0.46 5.62 -35.41
N GLU A 392 -1.52 5.10 -36.06
CA GLU A 392 -2.20 5.80 -37.17
C GLU A 392 -2.80 7.14 -36.71
N ASP A 393 -3.48 7.15 -35.56
CA ASP A 393 -4.06 8.37 -35.02
C ASP A 393 -2.99 9.39 -34.64
N LEU A 394 -1.89 8.92 -34.01
CA LEU A 394 -0.73 9.76 -33.70
C LEU A 394 -0.05 10.32 -34.95
N TRP A 395 0.05 9.52 -36.02
CA TRP A 395 0.61 9.98 -37.27
C TRP A 395 -0.24 11.10 -37.92
N ASN A 396 -1.55 10.96 -37.85
CA ASN A 396 -2.47 11.99 -38.35
C ASN A 396 -2.39 13.28 -37.52
N ARG A 397 -2.15 13.16 -36.21
CA ARG A 397 -2.06 14.30 -35.29
C ARG A 397 -0.69 14.97 -35.29
N PHE A 398 0.38 14.20 -35.45
CA PHE A 398 1.77 14.64 -35.37
C PHE A 398 2.60 14.15 -36.57
N PRO A 399 2.25 14.57 -37.80
CA PRO A 399 2.91 14.06 -38.99
C PRO A 399 4.40 14.37 -39.00
N GLY A 400 5.22 13.37 -39.31
CA GLY A 400 6.69 13.52 -39.38
C GLY A 400 7.43 13.49 -38.04
N GLN A 401 6.69 13.41 -36.87
CA GLN A 401 7.30 13.38 -35.54
C GLN A 401 7.55 11.94 -35.06
N TRP A 402 8.39 11.18 -35.78
CA TRP A 402 8.67 9.77 -35.52
C TRP A 402 9.09 9.45 -34.08
N ASP A 403 9.99 10.26 -33.51
CA ASP A 403 10.49 10.06 -32.15
C ASP A 403 9.37 10.19 -31.11
N LYS A 404 8.48 11.16 -31.30
CA LYS A 404 7.33 11.36 -30.44
C LYS A 404 6.36 10.20 -30.53
N ILE A 405 6.02 9.76 -31.75
CA ILE A 405 5.16 8.61 -31.97
C ILE A 405 5.75 7.34 -31.35
N SER A 406 7.06 7.12 -31.51
CA SER A 406 7.76 5.98 -30.92
C SER A 406 7.76 6.00 -29.38
N ARG A 407 7.90 7.18 -28.76
CA ARG A 407 7.78 7.31 -27.29
C ARG A 407 6.39 7.00 -26.80
N MET A 408 5.34 7.45 -27.52
CA MET A 408 3.94 7.26 -27.16
C MET A 408 3.40 5.88 -27.51
N ALA A 409 3.96 5.21 -28.52
CA ALA A 409 3.54 3.87 -28.94
C ALA A 409 3.50 2.90 -27.76
N ILE A 410 2.45 2.03 -27.76
CA ILE A 410 2.29 0.99 -26.73
C ILE A 410 3.33 -0.11 -26.94
N MET A 411 3.64 -0.40 -28.20
CA MET A 411 4.64 -1.41 -28.59
C MET A 411 5.72 -0.76 -29.44
N SER A 412 6.95 -0.85 -28.96
CA SER A 412 8.14 -0.38 -29.69
C SER A 412 9.40 -1.04 -29.13
N TYR A 413 10.43 -1.21 -29.98
CA TYR A 413 11.71 -1.80 -29.58
C TYR A 413 11.59 -3.14 -28.85
N ASN A 414 10.71 -4.04 -29.34
CA ASN A 414 10.42 -5.36 -28.78
C ASN A 414 9.89 -5.32 -27.33
N THR A 415 9.32 -4.20 -26.91
CA THR A 415 8.71 -4.06 -25.60
C THR A 415 7.29 -3.55 -25.68
N VAL A 416 6.46 -3.97 -24.71
CA VAL A 416 5.11 -3.46 -24.46
C VAL A 416 5.16 -2.54 -23.26
N LYS A 417 4.78 -1.28 -23.46
CA LYS A 417 4.79 -0.20 -22.45
C LYS A 417 3.44 -0.14 -21.75
N MET A 418 3.37 -0.65 -20.53
CA MET A 418 2.10 -0.82 -19.82
C MET A 418 1.47 0.51 -19.40
N ALA A 419 2.29 1.51 -19.06
CA ALA A 419 1.79 2.84 -18.75
C ALA A 419 1.17 3.53 -19.97
N ASN A 420 1.80 3.41 -21.15
CA ASN A 420 1.25 3.95 -22.39
C ASN A 420 -0.11 3.32 -22.75
N LEU A 421 -0.22 2.00 -22.59
CA LEU A 421 -1.48 1.28 -22.73
C LEU A 421 -2.54 1.81 -21.77
N SER A 422 -2.18 1.99 -20.50
CA SER A 422 -3.10 2.47 -19.45
C SER A 422 -3.61 3.88 -19.74
N VAL A 423 -2.73 4.79 -20.17
CA VAL A 423 -3.11 6.16 -20.53
C VAL A 423 -4.02 6.20 -21.76
N TYR A 424 -3.68 5.46 -22.81
CA TYR A 424 -4.47 5.44 -24.03
C TYR A 424 -5.85 4.81 -23.83
N GLY A 425 -5.91 3.70 -23.10
CA GLY A 425 -7.13 2.91 -22.87
C GLY A 425 -8.03 3.41 -21.73
N SER A 426 -7.68 4.49 -21.05
CA SER A 426 -8.46 5.04 -19.94
C SER A 426 -9.03 6.41 -20.27
N HIS A 427 -10.20 6.74 -19.68
CA HIS A 427 -10.81 8.06 -19.83
C HIS A 427 -10.21 9.12 -18.89
N HIS A 428 -9.62 8.69 -17.75
CA HIS A 428 -8.90 9.57 -16.83
C HIS A 428 -7.59 8.91 -16.39
N VAL A 429 -6.60 9.76 -16.15
CA VAL A 429 -5.29 9.43 -15.58
C VAL A 429 -5.04 10.40 -14.44
N ASN A 430 -4.80 9.89 -13.23
CA ASN A 430 -4.49 10.76 -12.11
C ASN A 430 -3.15 10.44 -11.48
N GLY A 431 -2.50 11.49 -10.99
CA GLY A 431 -1.42 11.41 -10.01
C GLY A 431 -1.97 11.35 -8.60
N VAL A 432 -1.08 11.19 -7.62
CA VAL A 432 -1.41 10.91 -6.22
C VAL A 432 -0.97 11.98 -5.23
N SER A 433 -0.42 13.07 -5.73
CA SER A 433 -0.16 14.35 -5.07
C SER A 433 -0.10 15.44 -6.12
N THR A 434 -0.22 16.71 -5.71
CA THR A 434 -0.15 17.86 -6.65
C THR A 434 1.18 17.85 -7.41
N LEU A 435 2.31 17.79 -6.70
CA LEU A 435 3.62 17.73 -7.32
C LEU A 435 3.78 16.54 -8.29
N HIS A 436 3.30 15.36 -7.90
CA HIS A 436 3.35 14.18 -8.77
C HIS A 436 2.53 14.39 -10.04
N SER A 437 1.35 14.96 -9.94
CA SER A 437 0.47 15.24 -11.07
C SER A 437 1.09 16.23 -12.05
N ASP A 438 1.84 17.21 -11.55
CA ASP A 438 2.58 18.15 -12.39
C ASP A 438 3.78 17.47 -13.07
N ILE A 439 4.55 16.64 -12.34
CA ILE A 439 5.64 15.84 -12.94
C ILE A 439 5.10 14.91 -14.05
N ILE A 440 3.93 14.30 -13.86
CA ILE A 440 3.26 13.48 -14.88
C ILE A 440 3.03 14.29 -16.16
N LYS A 441 2.48 15.48 -16.05
CA LYS A 441 2.13 16.34 -17.20
C LYS A 441 3.36 16.94 -17.90
N GLU A 442 4.37 17.33 -17.12
CA GLU A 442 5.52 18.07 -17.62
C GLU A 442 6.67 17.15 -18.10
N SER A 443 6.73 15.91 -17.59
CA SER A 443 7.81 14.97 -17.82
C SER A 443 7.33 13.62 -18.31
N ILE A 444 6.76 12.78 -17.41
CA ILE A 444 6.53 11.35 -17.63
C ILE A 444 5.59 11.10 -18.82
N PHE A 445 4.47 11.80 -18.86
CA PHE A 445 3.45 11.69 -19.91
C PHE A 445 3.25 13.00 -20.66
N LYS A 446 4.29 13.81 -20.79
CA LYS A 446 4.24 15.10 -21.49
C LYS A 446 3.62 15.00 -22.88
N ASP A 447 4.06 14.04 -23.68
CA ASP A 447 3.55 13.83 -25.04
C ASP A 447 2.06 13.42 -25.04
N PHE A 448 1.64 12.62 -24.04
CA PHE A 448 0.23 12.26 -23.86
C PHE A 448 -0.61 13.43 -23.33
N TYR A 449 -0.05 14.25 -22.46
CA TYR A 449 -0.72 15.47 -21.99
C TYR A 449 -0.95 16.47 -23.13
N GLU A 450 0.00 16.62 -24.03
CA GLU A 450 -0.19 17.41 -25.24
C GLU A 450 -1.27 16.83 -26.17
N TYR A 451 -1.39 15.51 -26.23
CA TYR A 451 -2.34 14.80 -27.08
C TYR A 451 -3.78 14.83 -26.51
N THR A 452 -3.96 14.61 -25.22
CA THR A 452 -5.27 14.54 -24.53
C THR A 452 -5.20 15.15 -23.14
N PRO A 453 -5.04 16.49 -22.99
CA PRO A 453 -4.84 17.14 -21.69
C PRO A 453 -6.02 16.94 -20.71
N GLU A 454 -7.23 16.79 -21.24
CA GLU A 454 -8.46 16.61 -20.47
C GLU A 454 -8.52 15.32 -19.65
N LYS A 455 -7.69 14.34 -19.97
CA LYS A 455 -7.62 13.08 -19.21
C LYS A 455 -6.90 13.22 -17.88
N PHE A 456 -5.99 14.20 -17.74
CA PHE A 456 -5.05 14.28 -16.63
C PHE A 456 -5.62 15.10 -15.47
N THR A 457 -5.64 14.46 -14.30
CA THR A 457 -6.14 15.08 -13.07
C THR A 457 -5.28 14.72 -11.87
N ASN A 458 -5.59 15.28 -10.71
CA ASN A 458 -4.97 14.93 -9.44
C ASN A 458 -6.02 14.44 -8.46
N VAL A 459 -5.69 13.38 -7.72
CA VAL A 459 -6.35 13.04 -6.47
C VAL A 459 -5.27 12.72 -5.45
N THR A 460 -5.04 13.63 -4.53
CA THR A 460 -4.05 13.44 -3.47
C THR A 460 -4.45 12.26 -2.59
N ASN A 461 -3.49 11.39 -2.30
CA ASN A 461 -3.70 10.23 -1.43
C ASN A 461 -4.25 10.63 -0.05
N GLY A 462 -4.84 9.66 0.62
CA GLY A 462 -5.34 9.81 1.97
C GLY A 462 -5.29 8.49 2.75
N ILE A 463 -5.52 8.57 4.04
CA ILE A 463 -5.50 7.45 4.98
C ILE A 463 -6.88 7.23 5.60
N ALA A 464 -7.17 6.00 6.00
CA ALA A 464 -8.34 5.68 6.82
C ALA A 464 -8.10 6.17 8.27
N HIS A 465 -8.49 7.41 8.56
CA HIS A 465 -8.23 8.04 9.86
C HIS A 465 -8.87 7.26 11.03
N ARG A 466 -9.96 6.53 10.79
CA ARG A 466 -10.56 5.64 11.79
C ARG A 466 -9.59 4.57 12.28
N ARG A 467 -8.83 3.95 11.39
CA ARG A 467 -7.78 2.99 11.78
C ARG A 467 -6.58 3.69 12.42
N TRP A 468 -6.05 4.71 11.75
CA TRP A 468 -4.77 5.33 12.11
C TRP A 468 -4.85 6.36 13.24
N LEU A 469 -6.05 6.79 13.63
CA LEU A 469 -6.31 7.63 14.79
C LEU A 469 -7.24 6.92 15.78
N ASN A 470 -8.51 6.72 15.41
CA ASN A 470 -9.52 6.26 16.38
C ASN A 470 -9.23 4.90 17.00
N GLN A 471 -8.70 3.95 16.22
CA GLN A 471 -8.39 2.61 16.70
C GLN A 471 -6.96 2.48 17.27
N SER A 472 -6.00 3.26 16.76
CA SER A 472 -4.60 3.18 17.18
C SER A 472 -4.27 4.08 18.36
N ASN A 473 -5.02 5.16 18.57
CA ASN A 473 -4.76 6.18 19.59
C ASN A 473 -6.04 6.60 20.33
N PRO A 474 -6.68 5.67 21.06
CA PRO A 474 -7.92 5.96 21.77
C PRO A 474 -7.76 7.08 22.80
N GLU A 475 -6.61 7.22 23.46
CA GLU A 475 -6.34 8.28 24.44
C GLU A 475 -6.34 9.67 23.78
N LEU A 476 -5.80 9.80 22.55
CA LEU A 476 -5.91 11.04 21.79
C LEU A 476 -7.36 11.30 21.36
N CYS A 477 -8.13 10.25 21.05
CA CYS A 477 -9.55 10.40 20.72
C CYS A 477 -10.38 10.91 21.90
N GLU A 478 -10.09 10.48 23.13
CA GLU A 478 -10.73 11.02 24.33
C GLU A 478 -10.48 12.53 24.46
N LEU A 479 -9.24 12.98 24.27
CA LEU A 479 -8.91 14.41 24.27
C LEU A 479 -9.65 15.17 23.15
N LEU A 480 -9.68 14.62 21.94
CA LEU A 480 -10.38 15.21 20.80
C LEU A 480 -11.89 15.27 21.05
N ASN A 481 -12.49 14.22 21.61
CA ASN A 481 -13.91 14.19 21.95
C ASN A 481 -14.27 15.27 22.96
N ASP A 482 -13.44 15.49 23.99
CA ASP A 482 -13.64 16.55 24.97
C ASP A 482 -13.56 17.96 24.33
N CYS A 483 -12.65 18.14 23.35
CA CYS A 483 -12.40 19.44 22.73
C CYS A 483 -13.39 19.75 21.58
N ILE A 484 -13.66 18.78 20.71
CA ILE A 484 -14.36 19.02 19.43
C ILE A 484 -15.51 18.03 19.16
N GLY A 485 -15.80 17.11 20.08
CA GLY A 485 -16.80 16.06 19.93
C GLY A 485 -16.40 14.96 18.94
N GLU A 486 -17.20 13.90 18.85
CA GLU A 486 -16.86 12.66 18.11
C GLU A 486 -17.04 12.77 16.58
N GLY A 487 -17.56 13.87 16.08
CA GLY A 487 -17.95 14.02 14.68
C GLY A 487 -16.82 13.85 13.66
N TYR A 488 -15.56 13.98 14.06
CA TYR A 488 -14.39 13.79 13.18
C TYR A 488 -14.21 12.35 12.72
N ALA A 489 -14.73 11.37 13.45
CA ALA A 489 -14.66 9.96 13.04
C ALA A 489 -15.42 9.70 11.73
N LYS A 490 -16.52 10.43 11.51
CA LYS A 490 -17.31 10.39 10.26
C LYS A 490 -16.84 11.41 9.23
N ASP A 491 -16.34 12.56 9.70
CA ASP A 491 -15.89 13.69 8.86
C ASP A 491 -14.58 14.26 9.41
N ALA A 492 -13.47 13.80 8.88
CA ALA A 492 -12.13 14.17 9.32
C ALA A 492 -11.85 15.68 9.22
N SER A 493 -12.58 16.44 8.40
CA SER A 493 -12.40 17.89 8.28
C SER A 493 -12.66 18.63 9.61
N LYS A 494 -13.46 18.01 10.50
CA LYS A 494 -13.75 18.55 11.83
C LYS A 494 -12.54 18.59 12.76
N LEU A 495 -11.46 17.83 12.47
CA LEU A 495 -10.19 17.93 13.19
C LEU A 495 -9.64 19.35 13.20
N ALA A 496 -9.93 20.17 12.19
CA ALA A 496 -9.51 21.58 12.14
C ALA A 496 -9.98 22.39 13.36
N GLY A 497 -11.09 22.00 13.99
CA GLY A 497 -11.58 22.62 15.23
C GLY A 497 -10.62 22.52 16.41
N PHE A 498 -9.73 21.52 16.42
CA PHE A 498 -8.76 21.31 17.49
C PHE A 498 -7.73 22.44 17.58
N LYS A 499 -7.44 23.15 16.50
CA LYS A 499 -6.57 24.32 16.48
C LYS A 499 -6.96 25.42 17.49
N LYS A 500 -8.24 25.53 17.84
CA LYS A 500 -8.73 26.52 18.83
C LYS A 500 -8.10 26.35 20.21
N PHE A 501 -7.60 25.18 20.51
CA PHE A 501 -6.99 24.80 21.81
C PHE A 501 -5.46 24.92 21.83
N GLU A 502 -4.83 25.49 20.80
CA GLU A 502 -3.37 25.54 20.68
C GLU A 502 -2.67 26.33 21.78
N ASN A 503 -3.39 27.19 22.49
CA ASN A 503 -2.89 27.95 23.63
C ASN A 503 -3.39 27.46 24.99
N ASP A 504 -4.26 26.45 25.01
CA ASP A 504 -4.78 25.85 26.24
C ASP A 504 -3.73 24.95 26.89
N GLN A 505 -3.24 25.38 28.06
CA GLN A 505 -2.17 24.68 28.77
C GLN A 505 -2.56 23.27 29.21
N SER A 506 -3.84 23.05 29.57
CA SER A 506 -4.32 21.75 30.02
C SER A 506 -4.38 20.76 28.84
N VAL A 507 -4.80 21.22 27.65
CA VAL A 507 -4.82 20.42 26.42
C VAL A 507 -3.40 20.07 26.00
N LEU A 508 -2.47 21.03 26.01
CA LEU A 508 -1.08 20.80 25.66
C LEU A 508 -0.38 19.80 26.62
N GLN A 509 -0.70 19.88 27.91
CA GLN A 509 -0.18 18.94 28.91
C GLN A 509 -0.74 17.52 28.67
N ARG A 510 -2.07 17.39 28.48
CA ARG A 510 -2.67 16.07 28.16
C ARG A 510 -2.08 15.47 26.88
N LEU A 511 -1.81 16.30 25.87
CA LEU A 511 -1.19 15.83 24.62
C LEU A 511 0.21 15.22 24.88
N ASN A 512 1.00 15.86 25.74
CA ASN A 512 2.31 15.33 26.15
C ASN A 512 2.18 14.02 26.94
N GLU A 513 1.22 13.92 27.86
CA GLU A 513 0.94 12.72 28.65
C GLU A 513 0.52 11.56 27.76
N ILE A 514 -0.38 11.80 26.80
CA ILE A 514 -0.80 10.82 25.80
C ILE A 514 0.39 10.30 25.00
N LYS A 515 1.27 11.20 24.56
CA LYS A 515 2.49 10.80 23.83
C LYS A 515 3.35 9.86 24.67
N MET A 516 3.55 10.13 25.97
CA MET A 516 4.30 9.26 26.89
C MET A 516 3.64 7.88 27.05
N ILE A 517 2.31 7.83 27.16
CA ILE A 517 1.56 6.55 27.21
C ILE A 517 1.83 5.75 25.93
N LYS A 518 1.75 6.36 24.75
CA LYS A 518 1.99 5.67 23.48
C LYS A 518 3.44 5.19 23.34
N LYS A 519 4.39 5.96 23.77
CA LYS A 519 5.81 5.57 23.79
C LYS A 519 6.04 4.36 24.70
N GLN A 520 5.44 4.34 25.89
CA GLN A 520 5.51 3.20 26.79
C GLN A 520 4.84 1.96 26.16
N GLN A 521 3.66 2.11 25.56
CA GLN A 521 2.97 1.01 24.89
C GLN A 521 3.81 0.42 23.74
N PHE A 522 4.49 1.27 22.95
CA PHE A 522 5.38 0.79 21.89
C PHE A 522 6.64 0.12 22.48
N ALA A 523 7.25 0.67 23.54
CA ALA A 523 8.40 0.05 24.20
C ALA A 523 8.05 -1.35 24.76
N ASP A 524 6.86 -1.50 25.34
CA ASP A 524 6.37 -2.79 25.84
C ASP A 524 6.10 -3.77 24.69
N PHE A 525 5.54 -3.28 23.58
CA PHE A 525 5.35 -4.07 22.36
C PHE A 525 6.69 -4.58 21.80
N ALA A 526 7.69 -3.70 21.67
CA ALA A 526 9.02 -4.02 21.15
C ALA A 526 9.71 -5.08 22.03
N ARG A 527 9.65 -4.91 23.36
CA ARG A 527 10.19 -5.88 24.33
C ARG A 527 9.48 -7.23 24.24
N LYS A 528 8.15 -7.24 24.20
CA LYS A 528 7.34 -8.47 24.16
C LYS A 528 7.54 -9.27 22.87
N LYS A 529 7.59 -8.57 21.73
CA LYS A 529 7.62 -9.23 20.40
C LYS A 529 9.03 -9.56 19.93
N GLN A 530 10.03 -8.77 20.27
CA GLN A 530 11.38 -8.89 19.71
C GLN A 530 12.51 -8.81 20.74
N GLY A 531 12.19 -8.67 22.03
CA GLY A 531 13.21 -8.52 23.10
C GLY A 531 13.97 -7.20 23.05
N VAL A 532 13.49 -6.22 22.29
CA VAL A 532 14.15 -4.91 22.13
C VAL A 532 13.75 -3.99 23.27
N ILE A 533 14.76 -3.40 23.93
CA ILE A 533 14.56 -2.47 25.05
C ILE A 533 14.67 -1.04 24.50
N ILE A 534 13.64 -0.24 24.74
CA ILE A 534 13.58 1.18 24.35
C ILE A 534 13.20 1.99 25.57
N ASP A 535 13.97 3.07 25.86
CA ASP A 535 13.63 4.03 26.89
C ASP A 535 12.56 5.03 26.35
N PRO A 536 11.35 5.04 26.90
CA PRO A 536 10.29 5.95 26.44
C PRO A 536 10.56 7.42 26.76
N ASN A 537 11.56 7.74 27.60
CA ASN A 537 11.91 9.13 27.93
C ASN A 537 12.78 9.80 26.84
N THR A 538 13.39 9.05 25.95
CA THR A 538 14.16 9.60 24.82
C THR A 538 13.25 10.16 23.72
N LEU A 539 13.75 11.09 22.93
CA LEU A 539 13.03 11.60 21.75
C LEU A 539 12.95 10.51 20.68
N PHE A 540 11.74 10.11 20.25
CA PHE A 540 11.54 9.08 19.22
C PHE A 540 11.56 9.68 17.82
N ASP A 541 12.63 9.37 17.09
CA ASP A 541 12.84 9.74 15.69
C ASP A 541 12.65 8.50 14.82
N VAL A 542 11.64 8.50 13.94
CA VAL A 542 11.13 7.29 13.33
C VAL A 542 11.17 7.36 11.81
N GLN A 543 11.81 6.37 11.20
CA GLN A 543 11.76 6.12 9.76
C GLN A 543 11.20 4.72 9.48
N ALA A 544 9.87 4.64 9.35
CA ALA A 544 9.12 3.40 9.13
C ALA A 544 8.52 3.38 7.73
N LYS A 545 9.22 2.74 6.81
CA LYS A 545 8.86 2.62 5.40
C LYS A 545 9.73 1.58 4.69
N ARG A 546 9.29 1.06 3.52
CA ARG A 546 10.09 0.16 2.69
C ARG A 546 11.51 0.71 2.53
N LEU A 547 12.53 -0.14 2.68
CA LEU A 547 13.90 0.28 2.46
C LEU A 547 14.19 0.38 0.97
N HIS A 548 14.54 1.58 0.53
CA HIS A 548 14.92 1.88 -0.84
C HIS A 548 15.87 3.07 -0.86
N GLU A 549 16.83 3.08 -1.78
CA GLU A 549 17.86 4.13 -1.86
C GLU A 549 17.25 5.52 -1.99
N TYR A 550 16.17 5.73 -2.77
CA TYR A 550 15.55 7.05 -2.95
C TYR A 550 14.84 7.57 -1.68
N LYS A 551 14.45 6.68 -0.75
CA LYS A 551 13.85 7.06 0.55
C LYS A 551 14.89 7.53 1.55
N ARG A 552 16.16 7.30 1.23
CA ARG A 552 17.36 7.82 1.87
C ARG A 552 17.50 7.47 3.36
N GLN A 553 17.15 6.25 3.76
CA GLN A 553 17.55 5.76 5.10
C GLN A 553 19.05 5.95 5.33
N LEU A 554 19.86 5.85 4.25
CA LEU A 554 21.28 6.11 4.32
C LEU A 554 21.60 7.53 4.80
N LEU A 555 20.89 8.57 4.34
CA LEU A 555 21.08 9.96 4.80
C LEU A 555 20.85 10.08 6.31
N ASN A 556 19.82 9.45 6.84
CA ASN A 556 19.57 9.39 8.29
C ASN A 556 20.72 8.69 9.02
N VAL A 557 21.17 7.55 8.50
CA VAL A 557 22.31 6.81 9.10
C VAL A 557 23.60 7.64 9.08
N LEU A 558 23.89 8.39 8.02
CA LEU A 558 25.06 9.29 7.97
C LEU A 558 25.01 10.36 9.07
N HIS A 559 23.83 10.91 9.37
CA HIS A 559 23.65 11.81 10.49
C HIS A 559 23.88 11.11 11.85
N ILE A 560 23.33 9.92 12.03
CA ILE A 560 23.51 9.12 13.26
C ILE A 560 24.98 8.80 13.48
N ILE A 561 25.72 8.46 12.43
CA ILE A 561 27.18 8.24 12.50
C ILE A 561 27.89 9.50 12.96
N ASN A 562 27.50 10.68 12.48
CA ASN A 562 28.05 11.95 12.93
C ASN A 562 27.88 12.16 14.44
N ASP A 563 26.66 11.97 14.94
CA ASP A 563 26.35 12.09 16.38
C ASP A 563 27.13 11.05 17.20
N TYR A 564 27.26 9.82 16.70
CA TYR A 564 28.07 8.78 17.31
C TYR A 564 29.56 9.15 17.39
N LEU A 565 30.14 9.71 16.33
CA LEU A 565 31.54 10.12 16.31
C LEU A 565 31.80 11.27 17.29
N ILE A 566 30.88 12.23 17.41
CA ILE A 566 30.97 13.32 18.43
C ILE A 566 30.98 12.74 19.84
N LEU A 567 30.04 11.84 20.14
CA LEU A 567 29.96 11.20 21.47
C LEU A 567 31.11 10.22 21.75
N LYS A 568 31.66 9.60 20.70
CA LYS A 568 32.85 8.72 20.85
C LYS A 568 34.11 9.50 21.23
N GLU A 569 34.26 10.71 20.68
CA GLU A 569 35.35 11.62 21.08
C GLU A 569 35.15 12.18 22.47
N ASN A 570 33.95 12.60 22.82
CA ASN A 570 33.61 13.11 24.14
C ASN A 570 32.22 12.66 24.57
N PRO A 571 32.07 11.56 25.34
CA PRO A 571 30.79 11.05 25.80
C PRO A 571 30.02 12.04 26.71
N ASP A 572 30.68 13.03 27.28
CA ASP A 572 30.04 14.02 28.15
C ASP A 572 29.45 15.21 27.35
N THR A 573 29.61 15.27 26.01
CA THR A 573 29.01 16.29 25.15
C THR A 573 27.50 16.37 25.39
N PRO A 574 26.95 17.57 25.70
CA PRO A 574 25.52 17.75 25.89
C PRO A 574 24.76 17.39 24.59
N MET A 575 23.84 16.43 24.67
CA MET A 575 23.01 16.01 23.57
C MET A 575 21.63 15.60 24.11
N GLN A 576 20.55 15.98 23.38
CA GLN A 576 19.21 15.52 23.71
C GLN A 576 19.14 14.00 23.55
N PRO A 577 18.80 13.23 24.58
CA PRO A 577 18.63 11.79 24.44
C PRO A 577 17.61 11.44 23.36
N LYS A 578 18.03 10.64 22.36
CA LYS A 578 17.25 10.29 21.18
C LYS A 578 17.35 8.81 20.87
N THR A 579 16.21 8.22 20.50
CA THR A 579 16.15 6.87 19.93
C THR A 579 15.70 6.97 18.48
N TYR A 580 16.58 6.60 17.57
CA TYR A 580 16.26 6.42 16.16
C TYR A 580 15.66 5.04 15.94
N ILE A 581 14.44 4.99 15.39
CA ILE A 581 13.70 3.75 15.19
C ILE A 581 13.50 3.53 13.69
N PHE A 582 14.14 2.49 13.18
CA PHE A 582 13.98 2.02 11.82
C PHE A 582 13.05 0.81 11.78
N ALA A 583 12.12 0.80 10.82
CA ALA A 583 11.28 -0.34 10.53
C ALA A 583 11.07 -0.42 9.02
N ALA A 584 11.66 -1.45 8.39
CA ALA A 584 11.72 -1.52 6.93
C ALA A 584 11.88 -2.95 6.43
N LYS A 585 11.34 -3.23 5.25
CA LYS A 585 11.67 -4.44 4.49
C LYS A 585 12.33 -4.04 3.17
N ALA A 586 13.45 -4.69 2.82
CA ALA A 586 14.08 -4.56 1.51
C ALA A 586 13.53 -5.63 0.55
N ALA A 587 13.49 -5.36 -0.75
CA ALA A 587 13.25 -6.43 -1.73
C ALA A 587 14.34 -7.51 -1.61
N ALA A 588 13.95 -8.79 -1.77
CA ALA A 588 14.82 -9.93 -1.50
C ALA A 588 16.15 -9.90 -2.26
N GLY A 589 16.14 -9.46 -3.53
CA GLY A 589 17.32 -9.34 -4.37
C GLY A 589 18.06 -8.00 -4.29
N TYR A 590 17.64 -7.08 -3.42
CA TYR A 590 18.19 -5.72 -3.39
C TYR A 590 19.39 -5.61 -2.43
N TYR A 591 20.59 -5.89 -2.96
CA TYR A 591 21.80 -5.95 -2.15
C TYR A 591 22.08 -4.68 -1.36
N MET A 592 22.10 -3.50 -2.02
CA MET A 592 22.45 -2.22 -1.35
C MET A 592 21.45 -1.91 -0.22
N ALA A 593 20.18 -2.16 -0.43
CA ALA A 593 19.17 -1.98 0.62
C ALA A 593 19.42 -2.91 1.82
N LYS A 594 19.74 -4.18 1.58
CA LYS A 594 20.10 -5.14 2.63
C LYS A 594 21.40 -4.75 3.35
N LYS A 595 22.37 -4.19 2.63
CA LYS A 595 23.62 -3.71 3.22
C LYS A 595 23.40 -2.50 4.12
N ILE A 596 22.47 -1.61 3.77
CA ILE A 596 22.08 -0.48 4.64
C ILE A 596 21.40 -0.99 5.92
N ILE A 597 20.56 -2.03 5.84
CA ILE A 597 20.00 -2.68 7.04
C ILE A 597 21.12 -3.18 7.94
N LYS A 598 22.12 -3.87 7.37
CA LYS A 598 23.26 -4.37 8.12
C LYS A 598 24.03 -3.24 8.79
N LEU A 599 24.29 -2.14 8.09
CA LEU A 599 24.93 -0.95 8.65
C LEU A 599 24.16 -0.42 9.85
N ILE A 600 22.84 -0.28 9.77
CA ILE A 600 22.01 0.19 10.88
C ILE A 600 22.16 -0.74 12.10
N CYS A 601 22.09 -2.05 11.90
CA CYS A 601 22.19 -3.04 12.96
C CYS A 601 23.59 -3.02 13.62
N PHE A 602 24.65 -2.97 12.84
CA PHE A 602 26.01 -2.98 13.34
C PHE A 602 26.41 -1.67 14.03
N LEU A 603 25.96 -0.53 13.53
CA LEU A 603 26.08 0.76 14.20
C LEU A 603 25.36 0.75 15.56
N ALA A 604 24.13 0.20 15.62
CA ALA A 604 23.38 0.06 16.86
C ALA A 604 24.11 -0.81 17.89
N GLU A 605 24.76 -1.89 17.47
CA GLU A 605 25.55 -2.75 18.35
C GLU A 605 26.79 -2.02 18.88
N ASP A 606 27.47 -1.26 18.02
CA ASP A 606 28.68 -0.51 18.41
C ASP A 606 28.35 0.61 19.43
N ILE A 607 27.24 1.31 19.22
CA ILE A 607 26.72 2.32 20.17
C ILE A 607 26.44 1.67 21.55
N ARG A 608 25.81 0.51 21.59
CA ARG A 608 25.46 -0.19 22.85
C ARG A 608 26.66 -0.66 23.67
N LYS A 609 27.84 -0.82 23.06
CA LYS A 609 29.07 -1.17 23.78
C LYS A 609 29.53 -0.11 24.75
N ASN A 610 29.13 1.15 24.57
CA ASN A 610 29.45 2.25 25.47
C ASN A 610 28.16 2.79 26.13
N PRO A 611 27.90 2.45 27.41
CA PRO A 611 26.68 2.87 28.10
C PRO A 611 26.48 4.38 28.16
N LYS A 612 27.54 5.20 28.30
CA LYS A 612 27.45 6.66 28.32
C LYS A 612 26.95 7.22 26.98
N ILE A 613 27.32 6.58 25.86
CA ILE A 613 26.82 6.95 24.52
C ILE A 613 25.39 6.47 24.37
N ALA A 614 25.11 5.21 24.76
CA ALA A 614 23.81 4.60 24.62
C ALA A 614 22.69 5.32 25.41
N GLU A 615 23.01 5.99 26.50
CA GLU A 615 22.06 6.85 27.24
C GLU A 615 21.61 8.08 26.45
N LYS A 616 22.44 8.58 25.52
CA LYS A 616 22.16 9.78 24.72
C LYS A 616 21.75 9.46 23.28
N LEU A 617 22.29 8.40 22.72
CA LEU A 617 22.08 7.98 21.35
C LEU A 617 21.73 6.49 21.31
N ASN A 618 20.54 6.16 20.91
CA ASN A 618 20.13 4.77 20.70
C ASN A 618 19.60 4.57 19.29
N VAL A 619 19.89 3.41 18.71
CA VAL A 619 19.43 3.01 17.38
C VAL A 619 18.76 1.65 17.49
N VAL A 620 17.54 1.56 16.96
CA VAL A 620 16.71 0.36 17.00
C VAL A 620 16.26 0.03 15.59
N TYR A 621 16.47 -1.20 15.18
CA TYR A 621 15.87 -1.75 13.96
C TYR A 621 14.78 -2.75 14.35
N MET A 622 13.53 -2.45 13.98
CA MET A 622 12.38 -3.32 14.23
C MET A 622 12.20 -4.29 13.05
N GLU A 623 12.31 -5.58 13.34
CA GLU A 623 12.10 -6.64 12.34
C GLU A 623 10.62 -6.74 11.93
N ASP A 624 10.40 -7.18 10.70
CA ASP A 624 9.09 -7.58 10.18
C ASP A 624 8.02 -6.49 10.26
N TYR A 625 8.38 -5.29 9.80
CA TYR A 625 7.46 -4.16 9.73
C TYR A 625 6.15 -4.53 9.03
N ASN A 626 5.02 -4.31 9.71
CA ASN A 626 3.67 -4.65 9.26
C ASN A 626 2.64 -3.63 9.80
N VAL A 627 1.36 -3.80 9.44
CA VAL A 627 0.29 -2.89 9.85
C VAL A 627 0.12 -2.87 11.37
N THR A 628 0.14 -4.02 12.02
CA THR A 628 0.01 -4.12 13.49
C THR A 628 1.10 -3.35 14.21
N MET A 629 2.37 -3.51 13.81
CA MET A 629 3.47 -2.71 14.39
C MET A 629 3.27 -1.22 14.15
N SER A 630 2.82 -0.84 12.94
CA SER A 630 2.57 0.57 12.60
C SER A 630 1.53 1.21 13.51
N GLU A 631 0.49 0.47 13.91
CA GLU A 631 -0.57 0.96 14.80
C GLU A 631 -0.06 1.31 16.20
N TYR A 632 1.04 0.68 16.65
CA TYR A 632 1.74 1.05 17.89
C TYR A 632 2.78 2.14 17.67
N LEU A 633 3.54 2.06 16.57
CA LEU A 633 4.68 2.94 16.30
C LEU A 633 4.26 4.36 15.89
N MET A 634 3.23 4.50 15.05
CA MET A 634 2.81 5.82 14.56
C MET A 634 2.35 6.76 15.68
N PRO A 635 1.51 6.33 16.65
CA PRO A 635 1.12 7.15 17.79
C PRO A 635 2.29 7.48 18.74
N ALA A 636 3.28 6.59 18.86
CA ALA A 636 4.45 6.77 19.72
C ALA A 636 5.49 7.74 19.16
N SER A 637 5.47 8.01 17.86
CA SER A 637 6.49 8.79 17.17
C SER A 637 6.39 10.28 17.47
N GLU A 638 7.54 10.94 17.62
CA GLU A 638 7.64 12.39 17.84
C GLU A 638 8.23 13.10 16.62
N ILE A 639 9.19 12.48 15.91
CA ILE A 639 9.72 12.94 14.63
C ILE A 639 9.38 11.89 13.55
N SER A 640 8.89 12.37 12.41
CA SER A 640 8.56 11.59 11.23
C SER A 640 9.54 11.89 10.11
N GLU A 641 10.32 10.89 9.72
CA GLU A 641 11.35 10.97 8.67
C GLU A 641 10.74 10.78 7.28
N GLN A 642 10.63 11.87 6.50
CA GLN A 642 10.06 11.89 5.15
C GLN A 642 11.07 12.54 4.18
N ILE A 643 12.25 11.92 4.09
CA ILE A 643 13.50 12.50 3.57
C ILE A 643 13.91 11.99 2.19
N SER A 644 12.97 11.54 1.37
CA SER A 644 13.23 11.17 -0.03
C SER A 644 13.89 12.31 -0.81
N LEU A 645 14.67 11.98 -1.83
CA LEU A 645 15.16 13.01 -2.75
C LEU A 645 13.97 13.65 -3.46
N ALA A 646 13.89 14.97 -3.48
CA ALA A 646 12.77 15.69 -4.07
C ALA A 646 12.52 15.28 -5.53
N GLY A 647 11.25 15.03 -5.86
CA GLY A 647 10.82 14.51 -7.16
C GLY A 647 10.93 12.98 -7.31
N LYS A 648 11.09 12.21 -6.22
CA LYS A 648 11.21 10.75 -6.25
C LYS A 648 10.09 10.00 -5.52
N GLU A 649 9.46 10.58 -4.52
CA GLU A 649 8.28 10.00 -3.85
C GLU A 649 7.00 10.58 -4.47
N ALA A 650 6.16 9.77 -5.07
CA ALA A 650 4.93 10.24 -5.71
C ALA A 650 3.96 10.91 -4.72
N SER A 651 3.81 10.37 -3.55
CA SER A 651 2.96 10.92 -2.49
C SER A 651 3.53 10.62 -1.10
N GLY A 652 3.70 9.33 -0.77
CA GLY A 652 3.77 8.87 0.59
C GLY A 652 2.39 8.86 1.26
N THR A 653 2.21 7.96 2.22
CA THR A 653 1.02 7.94 3.10
C THR A 653 1.43 7.75 4.57
N GLY A 654 2.66 7.29 4.83
CA GLY A 654 3.23 7.24 6.16
C GLY A 654 3.27 8.61 6.83
N ASN A 655 3.70 9.64 6.08
CA ASN A 655 3.70 11.03 6.51
C ASN A 655 2.34 11.48 7.10
N MET A 656 1.23 11.11 6.47
CA MET A 656 -0.13 11.45 6.92
C MET A 656 -0.50 10.75 8.23
N LYS A 657 -0.06 9.50 8.42
CA LYS A 657 -0.30 8.72 9.64
C LYS A 657 0.45 9.29 10.84
N PHE A 658 1.70 9.69 10.64
CA PHE A 658 2.48 10.39 11.65
C PHE A 658 1.87 11.76 12.00
N MET A 659 1.47 12.52 10.98
CA MET A 659 0.88 13.84 11.14
C MET A 659 -0.41 13.81 11.99
N ILE A 660 -1.32 12.87 11.71
CA ILE A 660 -2.59 12.77 12.46
C ILE A 660 -2.38 12.34 13.91
N ASN A 661 -1.23 11.72 14.23
CA ASN A 661 -0.82 11.35 15.58
C ASN A 661 0.10 12.39 16.24
N GLY A 662 0.28 13.55 15.62
CA GLY A 662 0.99 14.70 16.19
C GLY A 662 2.52 14.63 16.13
N ALA A 663 3.10 13.75 15.33
CA ALA A 663 4.53 13.79 15.07
C ALA A 663 4.89 15.01 14.18
N LEU A 664 6.05 15.61 14.45
CA LEU A 664 6.59 16.65 13.59
C LEU A 664 7.36 16.01 12.44
N THR A 665 7.05 16.41 11.22
CA THR A 665 7.73 15.88 10.04
C THR A 665 9.02 16.65 9.76
N ILE A 666 10.13 15.93 9.63
CA ILE A 666 11.33 16.39 8.93
C ILE A 666 11.29 15.78 7.53
N GLY A 667 11.41 16.60 6.51
CA GLY A 667 11.25 16.12 5.13
C GLY A 667 11.72 17.08 4.08
N THR A 668 11.71 16.59 2.84
CA THR A 668 11.93 17.40 1.64
C THR A 668 10.61 17.86 1.04
N LEU A 669 10.64 18.86 0.16
CA LEU A 669 9.48 19.24 -0.66
C LEU A 669 9.26 18.21 -1.76
N ASP A 670 8.75 17.04 -1.38
CA ASP A 670 8.49 15.89 -2.22
C ASP A 670 7.12 15.26 -1.91
N GLY A 671 6.47 14.71 -2.93
CA GLY A 671 5.18 14.06 -2.79
C GLY A 671 4.16 14.89 -2.01
N ALA A 672 3.43 14.26 -1.11
CA ALA A 672 2.41 14.91 -0.29
C ALA A 672 3.00 15.82 0.82
N ASN A 673 4.31 15.81 1.07
CA ASN A 673 4.94 16.76 2.01
C ASN A 673 4.71 18.21 1.59
N VAL A 674 4.62 18.48 0.28
CA VAL A 674 4.31 19.82 -0.25
C VAL A 674 2.95 20.30 0.27
N GLU A 675 1.92 19.48 0.08
CA GLU A 675 0.56 19.79 0.54
C GLU A 675 0.44 19.77 2.07
N MET A 676 1.20 18.92 2.76
CA MET A 676 1.28 18.96 4.23
C MET A 676 1.80 20.33 4.71
N CYS A 677 2.87 20.83 4.08
CA CYS A 677 3.44 22.12 4.37
C CYS A 677 2.44 23.27 4.14
N GLU A 678 1.64 23.18 3.08
CA GLU A 678 0.60 24.17 2.77
C GLU A 678 -0.53 24.17 3.81
N HIS A 679 -0.98 22.99 4.24
CA HIS A 679 -2.09 22.83 5.18
C HIS A 679 -1.73 23.13 6.63
N VAL A 680 -0.53 22.77 7.08
CA VAL A 680 -0.13 22.95 8.49
C VAL A 680 0.60 24.27 8.74
N GLY A 681 1.14 24.91 7.69
CA GLY A 681 2.01 26.08 7.77
C GLY A 681 3.49 25.71 7.89
N LYS A 682 4.33 26.46 7.20
CA LYS A 682 5.78 26.22 7.09
C LYS A 682 6.50 26.16 8.45
N GLU A 683 5.98 26.90 9.43
CA GLU A 683 6.53 26.94 10.78
C GLU A 683 6.25 25.67 11.61
N ASN A 684 5.37 24.77 11.14
CA ASN A 684 4.95 23.57 11.86
C ASN A 684 5.47 22.26 11.24
N ILE A 685 6.27 22.37 10.19
CA ILE A 685 6.94 21.26 9.47
C ILE A 685 8.40 21.66 9.20
N TYR A 686 9.31 20.74 9.22
CA TYR A 686 10.75 20.99 9.10
C TYR A 686 11.24 20.53 7.71
N ILE A 687 11.31 21.48 6.79
CA ILE A 687 11.71 21.25 5.40
C ILE A 687 13.20 21.55 5.21
N PHE A 688 13.89 20.63 4.53
CA PHE A 688 15.29 20.77 4.19
C PHE A 688 15.58 20.32 2.74
N GLY A 689 16.78 20.57 2.27
CA GLY A 689 17.34 20.01 1.03
C GLY A 689 16.84 20.65 -0.24
N LEU A 690 17.27 20.08 -1.34
CA LEU A 690 16.99 20.53 -2.70
C LEU A 690 15.53 20.33 -3.06
N LYS A 691 15.01 21.23 -3.94
CA LYS A 691 13.70 21.07 -4.58
C LYS A 691 13.85 20.23 -5.86
N ALA A 692 12.71 19.76 -6.39
CA ALA A 692 12.68 18.88 -7.57
C ALA A 692 13.29 19.51 -8.83
N ASP A 693 13.08 20.80 -9.05
CA ASP A 693 13.66 21.57 -10.14
C ASP A 693 15.18 21.75 -9.96
N GLU A 694 15.64 22.05 -8.75
CA GLU A 694 17.06 22.15 -8.39
C GLU A 694 17.79 20.81 -8.59
N VAL A 695 17.19 19.70 -8.18
CA VAL A 695 17.70 18.35 -8.43
C VAL A 695 17.88 18.10 -9.93
N SER A 696 16.88 18.46 -10.72
CA SER A 696 16.91 18.28 -12.17
C SER A 696 17.98 19.15 -12.84
N GLU A 697 18.17 20.37 -12.33
CA GLU A 697 19.21 21.29 -12.83
C GLU A 697 20.61 20.78 -12.49
N ILE A 698 20.86 20.34 -11.26
CA ILE A 698 22.16 19.80 -10.84
C ILE A 698 22.52 18.56 -11.67
N TRP A 699 21.55 17.66 -11.95
CA TRP A 699 21.79 16.51 -12.82
C TRP A 699 22.18 16.93 -14.25
N ARG A 700 21.51 17.91 -14.82
CA ARG A 700 21.83 18.44 -16.16
C ARG A 700 23.21 19.07 -16.24
N ASN A 701 23.65 19.73 -15.15
CA ASN A 701 24.94 20.41 -15.08
C ASN A 701 26.10 19.47 -14.67
N GLY A 702 25.82 18.23 -14.34
CA GLY A 702 26.79 17.23 -13.89
C GLY A 702 27.00 17.22 -12.39
N TYR A 703 26.23 16.38 -11.68
CA TYR A 703 26.41 16.16 -10.25
C TYR A 703 27.73 15.47 -9.93
N SER A 704 28.43 15.96 -8.90
CA SER A 704 29.67 15.35 -8.40
C SER A 704 29.64 15.24 -6.88
N ALA A 705 29.45 14.03 -6.35
CA ALA A 705 29.44 13.74 -4.93
C ALA A 705 30.78 14.13 -4.23
N SER A 706 31.90 14.00 -4.94
CA SER A 706 33.23 14.33 -4.43
C SER A 706 33.38 15.82 -4.07
N VAL A 707 32.65 16.72 -4.69
CA VAL A 707 32.66 18.16 -4.35
C VAL A 707 32.18 18.35 -2.90
N TYR A 708 31.06 17.72 -2.52
CA TYR A 708 30.51 17.81 -1.17
C TYR A 708 31.43 17.12 -0.15
N TYR A 709 31.96 15.93 -0.48
CA TYR A 709 32.92 15.22 0.34
C TYR A 709 34.19 16.06 0.66
N ASN A 710 34.73 16.75 -0.36
CA ASN A 710 35.95 17.56 -0.17
C ASN A 710 35.70 18.85 0.60
N ASN A 711 34.51 19.44 0.47
CA ASN A 711 34.22 20.74 1.07
C ASN A 711 33.58 20.67 2.46
N GLU A 712 33.06 19.50 2.87
CA GLU A 712 32.37 19.30 4.15
C GLU A 712 33.18 18.37 5.07
N PRO A 713 33.97 18.89 6.02
CA PRO A 713 34.82 18.06 6.88
C PRO A 713 34.08 17.02 7.70
N MET A 714 32.86 17.36 8.18
CA MET A 714 32.01 16.44 8.96
C MET A 714 31.54 15.27 8.10
N LEU A 715 31.06 15.56 6.88
CA LEU A 715 30.64 14.55 5.94
C LEU A 715 31.80 13.62 5.55
N ARG A 716 33.01 14.18 5.35
CA ARG A 716 34.22 13.39 5.07
C ARG A 716 34.46 12.38 6.19
N ARG A 717 34.49 12.82 7.47
CA ARG A 717 34.67 11.94 8.62
C ARG A 717 33.63 10.82 8.67
N VAL A 718 32.37 11.13 8.39
CA VAL A 718 31.28 10.15 8.37
C VAL A 718 31.51 9.10 7.28
N VAL A 719 31.88 9.50 6.07
CA VAL A 719 32.17 8.58 4.96
C VAL A 719 33.42 7.74 5.25
N GLU A 720 34.48 8.34 5.82
CA GLU A 720 35.68 7.60 6.25
C GLU A 720 35.38 6.58 7.36
N ALA A 721 34.45 6.90 8.28
CA ALA A 721 33.99 5.98 9.31
C ALA A 721 33.31 4.72 8.72
N LEU A 722 32.62 4.83 7.59
CA LEU A 722 32.08 3.66 6.88
C LEU A 722 33.18 2.70 6.43
N ILE A 723 34.33 3.22 5.99
CA ILE A 723 35.48 2.41 5.56
C ILE A 723 36.12 1.69 6.74
N VAL A 724 36.30 2.40 7.86
CA VAL A 724 36.78 1.82 9.13
C VAL A 724 35.78 0.78 9.63
N GLY A 725 34.50 1.08 9.52
CA GLY A 725 33.41 0.19 9.86
C GLY A 725 32.93 0.26 11.30
N PHE A 726 31.94 -0.58 11.57
CA PHE A 726 31.26 -0.68 12.88
C PHE A 726 31.18 -2.15 13.29
N ASN A 727 31.29 -2.42 14.58
CA ASN A 727 31.20 -3.77 15.14
C ASN A 727 32.10 -4.79 14.44
N GLY A 728 33.29 -4.34 13.99
CA GLY A 728 34.30 -5.18 13.32
C GLY A 728 34.05 -5.46 11.84
N GLU A 729 33.05 -4.84 11.20
CA GLU A 729 32.79 -4.95 9.76
C GLU A 729 32.95 -3.62 9.03
N SER A 730 33.64 -3.64 7.89
CA SER A 730 33.78 -2.49 7.01
C SER A 730 32.55 -2.34 6.09
N PHE A 731 32.13 -1.09 5.88
CA PHE A 731 31.10 -0.71 4.94
C PHE A 731 31.67 0.13 3.79
N ALA A 732 32.89 -0.23 3.36
CA ALA A 732 33.58 0.43 2.25
C ALA A 732 32.78 0.38 0.94
N ASP A 733 31.94 -0.62 0.74
CA ASP A 733 31.03 -0.73 -0.41
C ASP A 733 29.97 0.41 -0.40
N ILE A 734 29.46 0.81 0.73
CA ILE A 734 28.59 1.99 0.87
C ILE A 734 29.36 3.28 0.64
N ALA A 735 30.58 3.40 1.19
CA ALA A 735 31.45 4.56 0.91
C ALA A 735 31.76 4.67 -0.59
N ASN A 736 32.06 3.56 -1.24
CA ASN A 736 32.28 3.52 -2.70
C ASN A 736 31.03 3.90 -3.49
N TYR A 737 29.83 3.43 -3.07
CA TYR A 737 28.55 3.83 -3.67
C TYR A 737 28.35 5.35 -3.61
N LEU A 738 28.74 5.98 -2.51
CA LEU A 738 28.64 7.43 -2.36
C LEU A 738 29.70 8.22 -3.15
N LEU A 739 30.93 7.70 -3.30
CA LEU A 739 32.07 8.45 -3.89
C LEU A 739 32.39 8.08 -5.32
N THR A 740 32.32 6.80 -5.65
CA THR A 740 32.85 6.24 -6.91
C THR A 740 31.86 5.31 -7.62
N GLY A 741 30.61 5.25 -7.17
CA GLY A 741 29.59 4.35 -7.67
C GLY A 741 29.44 4.40 -9.20
N SER A 742 29.25 3.23 -9.80
CA SER A 742 29.04 3.10 -11.25
C SER A 742 27.61 2.62 -11.51
N PRO A 743 26.88 3.20 -12.48
CA PRO A 743 27.32 4.24 -13.44
C PRO A 743 27.40 5.67 -12.85
N ILE A 744 26.82 5.92 -11.66
CA ILE A 744 26.77 7.25 -11.04
C ILE A 744 27.00 7.09 -9.54
N ALA A 745 27.87 7.93 -8.96
CA ALA A 745 28.06 8.03 -7.52
C ALA A 745 26.91 8.80 -6.87
N ASP A 746 26.47 8.37 -5.69
CA ASP A 746 25.42 9.01 -4.90
C ASP A 746 24.17 9.39 -5.73
N PRO A 747 23.51 8.43 -6.38
CA PRO A 747 22.43 8.71 -7.35
C PRO A 747 21.21 9.40 -6.72
N TYR A 748 21.11 9.42 -5.40
CA TYR A 748 20.02 10.08 -4.66
C TYR A 748 20.50 11.26 -3.83
N MET A 749 21.66 11.85 -4.18
CA MET A 749 22.17 13.11 -3.63
C MET A 749 22.17 13.19 -2.08
N CYS A 750 22.47 12.10 -1.40
CA CYS A 750 22.62 12.11 0.06
C CYS A 750 23.65 13.13 0.52
N MET A 751 24.77 13.26 -0.20
CA MET A 751 25.85 14.20 0.14
C MET A 751 25.42 15.66 -0.07
N ALA A 752 24.65 15.95 -1.11
CA ALA A 752 24.23 17.32 -1.40
C ALA A 752 23.27 17.86 -0.33
N ASP A 753 22.36 17.01 0.19
CA ASP A 753 21.38 17.41 1.20
C ASP A 753 21.89 17.22 2.65
N TYR A 754 23.06 16.60 2.86
CA TYR A 754 23.56 16.21 4.18
C TYR A 754 23.62 17.36 5.17
N GLN A 755 24.27 18.48 4.81
CA GLN A 755 24.44 19.60 5.73
C GLN A 755 23.11 20.24 6.12
N SER A 756 22.21 20.41 5.16
CA SER A 756 20.86 20.96 5.39
C SER A 756 20.06 20.02 6.33
N TYR A 757 20.17 18.72 6.16
CA TYR A 757 19.52 17.72 7.01
C TYR A 757 20.05 17.76 8.43
N VAL A 758 21.37 17.80 8.63
CA VAL A 758 22.00 17.86 9.96
C VAL A 758 21.55 19.11 10.73
N VAL A 759 21.57 20.29 10.09
CA VAL A 759 21.10 21.54 10.71
C VAL A 759 19.64 21.42 11.16
N THR A 760 18.77 20.89 10.29
CA THR A 760 17.34 20.74 10.60
C THR A 760 17.10 19.73 11.75
N GLN A 761 17.87 18.66 11.82
CA GLN A 761 17.85 17.72 12.94
C GLN A 761 18.26 18.38 14.27
N GLN A 762 19.28 19.25 14.24
CA GLN A 762 19.72 19.98 15.43
C GLN A 762 18.64 20.98 15.90
N GLU A 763 17.95 21.66 14.98
CA GLU A 763 16.84 22.57 15.31
C GLU A 763 15.69 21.83 16.00
N LEU A 764 15.29 20.65 15.49
CA LEU A 764 14.26 19.81 16.09
C LEU A 764 14.66 19.34 17.50
N SER A 765 15.88 18.85 17.66
CA SER A 765 16.40 18.37 18.94
C SER A 765 16.48 19.50 19.98
N LYS A 766 16.92 20.69 19.56
CA LYS A 766 16.96 21.89 20.39
C LYS A 766 15.57 22.31 20.83
N LEU A 767 14.60 22.39 19.91
CA LEU A 767 13.22 22.76 20.26
C LEU A 767 12.62 21.80 21.28
N TYR A 768 12.81 20.48 21.05
CA TYR A 768 12.33 19.45 21.99
C TYR A 768 12.91 19.59 23.39
N ALA A 769 14.21 19.89 23.48
CA ALA A 769 14.91 20.03 24.74
C ALA A 769 14.56 21.31 25.50
N THR A 770 14.30 22.42 24.80
CA THR A 770 14.24 23.77 25.41
C THR A 770 12.84 24.38 25.47
N ASP A 771 11.90 23.94 24.62
CA ASP A 771 10.56 24.55 24.55
C ASP A 771 9.48 23.50 24.23
N LYS A 772 9.13 22.72 25.23
CA LYS A 772 8.06 21.71 25.15
C LYS A 772 6.68 22.31 24.83
N ARG A 773 6.44 23.56 25.23
CA ARG A 773 5.18 24.22 24.93
C ARG A 773 5.03 24.42 23.43
N THR A 774 6.00 25.02 22.78
CA THR A 774 5.99 25.21 21.32
C THR A 774 5.99 23.87 20.57
N TRP A 775 6.71 22.86 21.07
CA TRP A 775 6.64 21.51 20.51
C TRP A 775 5.21 20.98 20.47
N ASN A 776 4.51 21.02 21.62
CA ASN A 776 3.14 20.52 21.72
C ASN A 776 2.15 21.36 20.91
N GLN A 777 2.36 22.67 20.79
CA GLN A 777 1.55 23.53 19.89
C GLN A 777 1.70 23.10 18.44
N LYS A 778 2.91 22.84 17.96
CA LYS A 778 3.18 22.34 16.61
C LYS A 778 2.56 20.95 16.41
N SER A 779 2.66 20.06 17.39
CA SER A 779 2.00 18.76 17.38
C SER A 779 0.49 18.87 17.22
N LEU A 780 -0.16 19.72 18.02
CA LEU A 780 -1.59 20.00 17.95
C LEU A 780 -2.01 20.54 16.57
N ARG A 781 -1.24 21.48 16.00
CA ARG A 781 -1.51 22.04 14.68
C ARG A 781 -1.42 20.98 13.57
N ASN A 782 -0.46 20.04 13.67
CA ASN A 782 -0.36 18.90 12.75
C ASN A 782 -1.60 18.02 12.83
N ILE A 783 -2.07 17.66 14.02
CA ILE A 783 -3.31 16.89 14.20
C ILE A 783 -4.51 17.62 13.58
N ALA A 784 -4.66 18.91 13.88
CA ALA A 784 -5.76 19.72 13.38
C ALA A 784 -5.79 19.83 11.85
N ALA A 785 -4.62 19.90 11.21
CA ALA A 785 -4.50 20.01 9.75
C ALA A 785 -4.61 18.65 9.02
N ALA A 786 -4.49 17.54 9.73
CA ALA A 786 -4.43 16.20 9.11
C ALA A 786 -5.75 15.74 8.46
N GLY A 787 -6.86 16.41 8.76
CA GLY A 787 -8.18 16.04 8.23
C GLY A 787 -8.29 16.06 6.70
N TYR A 788 -7.52 16.91 6.02
CA TYR A 788 -7.43 16.96 4.56
C TYR A 788 -6.93 15.62 3.99
N PHE A 789 -6.00 14.96 4.68
CA PHE A 789 -5.39 13.71 4.22
C PHE A 789 -6.21 12.46 4.56
N SER A 790 -7.53 12.59 4.71
CA SER A 790 -8.40 11.43 4.88
C SER A 790 -8.67 10.72 3.54
N ALA A 791 -8.70 9.39 3.56
CA ALA A 791 -9.13 8.59 2.42
C ALA A 791 -10.57 8.91 1.99
N ASP A 792 -11.41 9.33 2.92
CA ASP A 792 -12.79 9.72 2.65
C ASP A 792 -12.88 10.94 1.71
N ARG A 793 -11.97 11.92 1.86
CA ARG A 793 -11.86 13.05 0.92
C ARG A 793 -11.40 12.54 -0.44
N SER A 794 -10.32 11.73 -0.49
CA SER A 794 -9.82 11.17 -1.75
C SER A 794 -10.92 10.41 -2.50
N ILE A 795 -11.69 9.58 -1.81
CA ILE A 795 -12.79 8.80 -2.41
C ILE A 795 -13.88 9.70 -2.96
N ARG A 796 -14.24 10.81 -2.29
CA ARG A 796 -15.21 11.77 -2.85
C ARG A 796 -14.70 12.37 -4.15
N GLU A 797 -13.44 12.76 -4.21
CA GLU A 797 -12.83 13.31 -5.43
C GLU A 797 -12.80 12.28 -6.57
N TYR A 798 -12.45 11.02 -6.30
CA TYR A 798 -12.55 9.95 -7.29
C TYR A 798 -14.01 9.74 -7.75
N ALA A 799 -14.95 9.71 -6.82
CA ALA A 799 -16.36 9.48 -7.12
C ALA A 799 -16.94 10.57 -8.01
N ASP A 800 -16.64 11.84 -7.70
CA ASP A 800 -17.20 12.99 -8.42
C ASP A 800 -16.47 13.27 -9.74
N ASN A 801 -15.14 13.22 -9.77
CA ASN A 801 -14.34 13.68 -10.90
C ASN A 801 -13.95 12.57 -11.89
N ILE A 802 -13.89 11.30 -11.44
CA ILE A 802 -13.36 10.19 -12.28
C ILE A 802 -14.43 9.12 -12.52
N TRP A 803 -15.04 8.60 -11.45
CA TRP A 803 -15.96 7.47 -11.58
C TRP A 803 -17.40 7.87 -11.89
N ASN A 804 -17.78 9.11 -11.66
CA ASN A 804 -19.17 9.57 -11.69
C ASN A 804 -20.07 8.62 -10.87
N LEU A 805 -19.75 8.48 -9.59
CA LEU A 805 -20.36 7.54 -8.66
C LEU A 805 -21.18 8.31 -7.63
N LYS A 806 -22.36 7.80 -7.27
CA LYS A 806 -23.22 8.37 -6.25
C LYS A 806 -23.38 7.43 -5.06
N PRO A 807 -23.43 7.94 -3.82
CA PRO A 807 -23.69 7.10 -2.66
C PRO A 807 -25.12 6.56 -2.67
N VAL A 808 -25.30 5.35 -2.12
CA VAL A 808 -26.62 4.70 -2.00
C VAL A 808 -27.12 4.84 -0.59
N ARG A 809 -27.81 5.93 -0.32
CA ARG A 809 -28.43 6.25 0.99
C ARG A 809 -29.95 6.16 0.88
N ASP A 810 -30.65 6.17 2.03
CA ASP A 810 -32.13 6.23 2.10
C ASP A 810 -32.70 7.48 1.43
#